data_ea90198df2c4fc2c099c662c7a79f70e
#
_entry.id   ea90198df2c4fc2c099c662c7a79f70e
#
_cell.length_a   1.000
_cell.length_b   1.000
_cell.length_c   1.000
_cell.angle_alpha   90.00
_cell.angle_beta   90.00
_cell.angle_gamma   90.00
#
_symmetry.space_group_name_H-M   'P 1'
#
loop_
_entity.id
_entity.type
_entity.pdbx_description
1 polymer ?
#
loop_
_entity_poly.entity_id
_entity_poly.type
_entity_poly.pdbx_seq_one_letter_code
_entity_poly.pdbx_strand_id
1 'polypeptide(L)'
;MSGKPAVSEELSRELSLFHVTMMGMGMMIGAGVFLGIGISIGHAGPGGVVLTFALNGLLAVFTAMSFAELSSAIPRAGGAYNFARIGFGRRASFLAGWMEWFASSVAGAMYALTFAIYTVRFLCKTGLLHLQPENPVDLVTIETIETIVAVCTALLFIYINFRGASETGKIGAIITMGQTLFVVTIGLVGVVTVIREPERLANFTPFMPHGWSKLLMTMGFTYVAFEGYEVIAQAGDEAKDPKRNLPKAMLYSVLIVTVLYTLVAFATVVSVKAGDAALNGLRPDEWIGQYKEKGFGEAVAKLMPFGNFVLTLAVIFSSTSALNATVYSATRASYALGRDRMLPKLFSTIHPHRRTPYGALLCTAAIVLVVAVLLPTEDVASSASIMFLFLFFMVNLCVIKIRRSMADELQYGFIMPLFPLFPLLAISCQVVLAVWLVHMSWIAWVVAPLWIAAGLIVYQKYALARAITTDDEIQIIEDRRHYEEDVTDKFPIMVAVANPANAEGLIKSTYHLCGAKDAHVELIHMVSVPDQMALQDGWYSCRAGREAMLVVMRELAEHFPISTTLRYCRNVARGIVAAVREKRIRMLVLGWHGQSTQHAFSIGSTVDPIIEQSPCDIVVLKDCGPDAVFRKILVPLAGGPNGALALEMASILREEGADQTPITALNIDTGRHVDIERFVDEQVAKKGLDRRRFTTRTIEASDPIEAILTESENFDLVVLGTTQKSILRQFARRSIPEEIAHRSNKPTVIVKANVGMRSWLKRWI
;
A
#
# COMPACT_ATOMS: atom_id res chain seq x y z
N MET A 1 -14.46 40.28 21.71
CA MET A 1 -13.46 40.02 20.68
C MET A 1 -13.89 38.74 19.97
N SER A 2 -14.50 38.87 18.78
CA SER A 2 -14.99 37.74 17.99
C SER A 2 -13.80 37.07 17.33
N GLY A 3 -13.45 35.87 17.81
CA GLY A 3 -12.48 35.00 17.14
C GLY A 3 -13.01 34.62 15.76
N LYS A 4 -12.31 35.04 14.70
CA LYS A 4 -12.52 34.49 13.37
C LYS A 4 -12.35 32.96 13.45
N PRO A 5 -13.26 32.15 12.87
CA PRO A 5 -13.06 30.73 12.81
C PRO A 5 -11.73 30.45 12.08
N ALA A 6 -10.90 29.58 12.65
CA ALA A 6 -9.71 29.09 12.01
C ALA A 6 -10.12 28.53 10.65
N VAL A 7 -9.64 29.15 9.57
CA VAL A 7 -9.85 28.65 8.20
C VAL A 7 -9.22 27.26 8.17
N SER A 8 -10.04 26.24 7.90
CA SER A 8 -9.55 24.87 7.70
C SER A 8 -8.51 24.90 6.58
N GLU A 9 -7.28 24.46 6.88
CA GLU A 9 -6.18 24.32 5.92
C GLU A 9 -6.40 23.11 4.99
N GLU A 10 -7.62 22.91 4.48
CA GLU A 10 -7.94 21.83 3.57
C GLU A 10 -7.66 22.23 2.12
N LEU A 11 -7.12 21.28 1.34
CA LEU A 11 -6.95 21.42 -0.10
C LEU A 11 -8.32 21.47 -0.80
N SER A 12 -8.48 22.28 -1.86
CA SER A 12 -9.77 22.38 -2.55
C SER A 12 -10.00 21.21 -3.49
N ARG A 13 -11.20 20.58 -3.45
CA ARG A 13 -11.59 19.45 -4.32
C ARG A 13 -12.06 19.94 -5.68
N GLU A 14 -11.13 20.22 -6.59
CA GLU A 14 -11.43 20.81 -7.91
C GLU A 14 -11.22 19.83 -9.08
N LEU A 15 -10.43 18.76 -8.89
CA LEU A 15 -10.03 17.84 -9.96
C LEU A 15 -11.16 16.86 -10.32
N SER A 16 -11.68 16.93 -11.55
CA SER A 16 -12.65 15.98 -12.11
C SER A 16 -11.97 14.68 -12.54
N LEU A 17 -12.76 13.60 -12.82
CA LEU A 17 -12.28 12.35 -13.41
C LEU A 17 -11.39 12.61 -14.64
N PHE A 18 -11.79 13.51 -15.51
CA PHE A 18 -11.03 13.87 -16.72
C PHE A 18 -9.66 14.44 -16.36
N HIS A 19 -9.59 15.44 -15.46
CA HIS A 19 -8.32 16.04 -15.04
C HIS A 19 -7.37 15.02 -14.41
N VAL A 20 -7.89 14.17 -13.52
CA VAL A 20 -7.10 13.13 -12.84
C VAL A 20 -6.61 12.07 -13.83
N THR A 21 -7.44 11.65 -14.80
CA THR A 21 -7.03 10.73 -15.87
C THR A 21 -5.93 11.35 -16.74
N MET A 22 -6.10 12.62 -17.12
CA MET A 22 -5.10 13.35 -17.90
C MET A 22 -3.77 13.52 -17.13
N MET A 23 -3.82 13.72 -15.81
CA MET A 23 -2.60 13.74 -14.99
C MET A 23 -1.84 12.41 -15.05
N GLY A 24 -2.54 11.29 -14.85
CA GLY A 24 -1.91 9.96 -14.94
C GLY A 24 -1.36 9.67 -16.33
N MET A 25 -2.14 9.91 -17.38
CA MET A 25 -1.69 9.76 -18.77
C MET A 25 -0.52 10.69 -19.08
N GLY A 26 -0.58 11.94 -18.61
CA GLY A 26 0.44 12.95 -18.86
C GLY A 26 1.79 12.62 -18.23
N MET A 27 1.78 11.98 -17.08
CA MET A 27 3.00 11.48 -16.45
C MET A 27 3.53 10.23 -17.19
N MET A 28 2.66 9.25 -17.47
CA MET A 28 3.05 8.04 -18.19
C MET A 28 3.60 8.33 -19.58
N ILE A 29 2.86 9.08 -20.43
CA ILE A 29 3.32 9.44 -21.77
C ILE A 29 4.43 10.52 -21.67
N GLY A 30 5.48 10.20 -20.95
CA GLY A 30 6.67 11.03 -20.80
C GLY A 30 7.78 10.68 -21.78
N ALA A 31 8.98 11.14 -21.45
CA ALA A 31 10.18 10.85 -22.23
C ALA A 31 10.52 9.35 -22.33
N GLY A 32 10.09 8.56 -21.34
CA GLY A 32 10.45 7.16 -21.22
C GLY A 32 10.10 6.31 -22.44
N VAL A 33 8.95 6.57 -23.10
CA VAL A 33 8.57 5.84 -24.32
C VAL A 33 9.45 6.23 -25.51
N PHE A 34 9.77 7.51 -25.68
CA PHE A 34 10.53 8.00 -26.83
C PHE A 34 12.00 7.57 -26.77
N LEU A 35 12.60 7.58 -25.59
CA LEU A 35 13.94 7.05 -25.34
C LEU A 35 13.94 5.53 -25.36
N GLY A 36 12.96 4.93 -24.71
CA GLY A 36 12.86 3.50 -24.48
C GLY A 36 12.68 2.67 -25.74
N ILE A 37 11.90 3.13 -26.72
CA ILE A 37 11.66 2.39 -27.96
C ILE A 37 12.94 2.21 -28.76
N GLY A 38 13.73 3.27 -28.94
CA GLY A 38 14.98 3.20 -29.74
C GLY A 38 16.02 2.27 -29.11
N ILE A 39 16.19 2.32 -27.80
CA ILE A 39 17.08 1.42 -27.07
C ILE A 39 16.54 -0.02 -27.08
N SER A 40 15.25 -0.21 -26.83
CA SER A 40 14.64 -1.53 -26.74
C SER A 40 14.65 -2.30 -28.05
N ILE A 41 14.48 -1.64 -29.21
CA ILE A 41 14.50 -2.32 -30.50
C ILE A 41 15.91 -2.87 -30.83
N GLY A 42 16.95 -2.12 -30.44
CA GLY A 42 18.33 -2.58 -30.61
C GLY A 42 18.70 -3.77 -29.71
N HIS A 43 18.11 -3.86 -28.51
CA HIS A 43 18.42 -4.96 -27.60
C HIS A 43 17.48 -6.15 -27.72
N ALA A 44 16.18 -5.93 -27.87
CA ALA A 44 15.17 -7.00 -27.88
C ALA A 44 14.73 -7.42 -29.29
N GLY A 45 15.04 -6.63 -30.30
CA GLY A 45 14.62 -6.84 -31.67
C GLY A 45 13.20 -6.36 -31.97
N PRO A 46 12.71 -6.53 -33.21
CA PRO A 46 11.49 -5.91 -33.69
C PRO A 46 10.22 -6.41 -32.97
N GLY A 47 10.04 -7.70 -32.78
CA GLY A 47 8.95 -8.26 -32.01
C GLY A 47 9.13 -8.03 -30.50
N GLY A 48 10.39 -8.05 -30.05
CA GLY A 48 10.76 -7.83 -28.67
C GLY A 48 10.35 -6.46 -28.15
N VAL A 49 10.52 -5.39 -28.92
CA VAL A 49 10.09 -4.03 -28.49
C VAL A 49 8.59 -3.94 -28.31
N VAL A 50 7.79 -4.52 -29.20
CA VAL A 50 6.32 -4.52 -29.08
C VAL A 50 5.87 -5.32 -27.84
N LEU A 51 6.47 -6.51 -27.64
CA LEU A 51 6.20 -7.33 -26.45
C LEU A 51 6.63 -6.63 -25.16
N THR A 52 7.76 -5.93 -25.16
CA THR A 52 8.23 -5.14 -23.99
C THR A 52 7.16 -4.18 -23.49
N PHE A 53 6.57 -3.38 -24.38
CA PHE A 53 5.55 -2.42 -23.99
C PHE A 53 4.20 -3.08 -23.67
N ALA A 54 3.79 -4.12 -24.40
CA ALA A 54 2.57 -4.85 -24.11
C ALA A 54 2.61 -5.55 -22.74
N LEU A 55 3.72 -6.24 -22.43
CA LEU A 55 3.87 -6.96 -21.16
C LEU A 55 4.09 -6.01 -19.98
N ASN A 56 4.84 -4.93 -20.14
CA ASN A 56 4.95 -3.90 -19.11
C ASN A 56 3.60 -3.23 -18.84
N GLY A 57 2.79 -2.99 -19.87
CA GLY A 57 1.42 -2.50 -19.71
C GLY A 57 0.53 -3.46 -18.92
N LEU A 58 0.62 -4.77 -19.19
CA LEU A 58 -0.09 -5.78 -18.44
C LEU A 58 0.35 -5.80 -16.97
N LEU A 59 1.65 -5.72 -16.71
CA LEU A 59 2.20 -5.63 -15.35
C LEU A 59 1.75 -4.36 -14.64
N ALA A 60 1.75 -3.23 -15.35
CA ALA A 60 1.24 -1.96 -14.82
C ALA A 60 -0.25 -2.03 -14.46
N VAL A 61 -1.09 -2.74 -15.24
CA VAL A 61 -2.50 -2.97 -14.90
C VAL A 61 -2.64 -3.71 -13.57
N PHE A 62 -1.83 -4.74 -13.30
CA PHE A 62 -1.91 -5.48 -12.04
C PHE A 62 -1.56 -4.58 -10.84
N THR A 63 -0.53 -3.77 -10.96
CA THR A 63 -0.13 -2.83 -9.91
C THR A 63 -1.13 -1.67 -9.78
N ALA A 64 -1.65 -1.15 -10.90
CA ALA A 64 -2.68 -0.12 -10.90
C ALA A 64 -3.97 -0.56 -10.21
N MET A 65 -4.35 -1.84 -10.32
CA MET A 65 -5.48 -2.38 -9.54
C MET A 65 -5.23 -2.33 -8.03
N SER A 66 -3.99 -2.60 -7.59
CA SER A 66 -3.62 -2.47 -6.17
C SER A 66 -3.71 -1.02 -5.69
N PHE A 67 -3.19 -0.07 -6.47
CA PHE A 67 -3.34 1.36 -6.20
C PHE A 67 -4.81 1.81 -6.23
N ALA A 68 -5.59 1.35 -7.20
CA ALA A 68 -7.01 1.68 -7.35
C ALA A 68 -7.83 1.23 -6.14
N GLU A 69 -7.62 0.00 -5.65
CA GLU A 69 -8.27 -0.50 -4.46
C GLU A 69 -7.91 0.34 -3.23
N LEU A 70 -6.61 0.53 -2.98
CA LEU A 70 -6.15 1.29 -1.82
C LEU A 70 -6.53 2.77 -1.88
N SER A 71 -6.45 3.42 -3.03
CA SER A 71 -6.86 4.83 -3.20
C SER A 71 -8.36 5.02 -3.04
N SER A 72 -9.18 4.02 -3.41
CA SER A 72 -10.62 4.08 -3.20
C SER A 72 -11.01 3.98 -1.72
N ALA A 73 -10.22 3.24 -0.95
CA ALA A 73 -10.43 3.05 0.48
C ALA A 73 -9.79 4.16 1.33
N ILE A 74 -8.66 4.70 0.87
CA ILE A 74 -7.84 5.68 1.58
C ILE A 74 -7.56 6.87 0.64
N PRO A 75 -8.57 7.70 0.31
CA PRO A 75 -8.44 8.78 -0.66
C PRO A 75 -7.78 10.03 -0.03
N ARG A 76 -6.48 9.94 0.25
CA ARG A 76 -5.67 11.01 0.84
C ARG A 76 -4.42 11.30 0.01
N ALA A 77 -4.01 12.56 -0.03
CA ALA A 77 -2.71 12.94 -0.58
C ALA A 77 -1.58 12.25 0.19
N GLY A 78 -0.59 11.74 -0.54
CA GLY A 78 0.52 10.95 0.00
C GLY A 78 0.52 9.49 -0.45
N GLY A 79 -0.46 9.04 -1.27
CA GLY A 79 -0.46 7.77 -2.01
C GLY A 79 0.16 6.59 -1.26
N ALA A 80 1.26 6.05 -1.78
CA ALA A 80 1.98 4.92 -1.22
C ALA A 80 2.44 5.11 0.24
N TYR A 81 2.77 6.35 0.64
CA TYR A 81 3.08 6.69 2.02
C TYR A 81 1.94 6.31 2.98
N ASN A 82 0.69 6.70 2.65
CA ASN A 82 -0.47 6.40 3.48
C ASN A 82 -0.78 4.91 3.51
N PHE A 83 -0.66 4.22 2.37
CA PHE A 83 -0.89 2.78 2.28
C PHE A 83 0.11 2.01 3.14
N ALA A 84 1.39 2.36 3.06
CA ALA A 84 2.43 1.75 3.88
C ALA A 84 2.26 2.04 5.39
N ARG A 85 1.74 3.24 5.74
CA ARG A 85 1.46 3.60 7.12
C ARG A 85 0.39 2.69 7.74
N ILE A 86 -0.68 2.45 7.01
CA ILE A 86 -1.80 1.62 7.46
C ILE A 86 -1.39 0.14 7.47
N GLY A 87 -0.72 -0.34 6.41
CA GLY A 87 -0.35 -1.75 6.27
C GLY A 87 0.79 -2.19 7.19
N PHE A 88 1.86 -1.41 7.30
CA PHE A 88 3.12 -1.80 7.94
C PHE A 88 3.63 -0.82 9.02
N GLY A 89 2.93 0.31 9.22
CA GLY A 89 3.28 1.30 10.23
C GLY A 89 4.34 2.32 9.79
N ARG A 90 4.86 3.09 10.75
CA ARG A 90 5.64 4.31 10.50
C ARG A 90 6.94 4.12 9.73
N ARG A 91 7.72 3.07 10.03
CA ARG A 91 9.00 2.83 9.36
C ARG A 91 8.81 2.57 7.88
N ALA A 92 7.84 1.73 7.55
CA ALA A 92 7.52 1.40 6.16
C ALA A 92 6.93 2.61 5.41
N SER A 93 6.05 3.39 6.06
CA SER A 93 5.49 4.60 5.44
C SER A 93 6.56 5.64 5.16
N PHE A 94 7.49 5.85 6.11
CA PHE A 94 8.62 6.76 5.87
C PHE A 94 9.41 6.33 4.65
N LEU A 95 9.77 5.04 4.54
CA LEU A 95 10.51 4.52 3.39
C LEU A 95 9.73 4.68 2.07
N ALA A 96 8.41 4.38 2.07
CA ALA A 96 7.57 4.56 0.89
C ALA A 96 7.57 6.01 0.40
N GLY A 97 7.28 6.96 1.28
CA GLY A 97 7.29 8.38 0.93
C GLY A 97 8.68 8.91 0.54
N TRP A 98 9.74 8.40 1.18
CA TRP A 98 11.14 8.75 0.88
C TRP A 98 11.57 8.25 -0.51
N MET A 99 11.18 7.01 -0.86
CA MET A 99 11.43 6.45 -2.19
C MET A 99 10.62 7.18 -3.27
N GLU A 100 9.33 7.43 -3.02
CA GLU A 100 8.45 8.12 -3.95
C GLU A 100 8.91 9.55 -4.23
N TRP A 101 9.33 10.28 -3.19
CA TRP A 101 9.88 11.62 -3.35
C TRP A 101 11.11 11.65 -4.24
N PHE A 102 12.05 10.73 -4.03
CA PHE A 102 13.25 10.63 -4.86
C PHE A 102 12.95 10.19 -6.29
N ALA A 103 12.21 9.09 -6.43
CA ALA A 103 11.86 8.53 -7.73
C ALA A 103 11.20 9.57 -8.64
N SER A 104 10.16 10.26 -8.12
CA SER A 104 9.48 11.32 -8.87
C SER A 104 10.39 12.54 -9.14
N SER A 105 11.30 12.89 -8.21
CA SER A 105 12.24 14.00 -8.45
C SER A 105 13.25 13.65 -9.53
N VAL A 106 13.81 12.44 -9.52
CA VAL A 106 14.76 11.95 -10.53
C VAL A 106 14.08 11.82 -11.89
N ALA A 107 12.87 11.29 -11.94
CA ALA A 107 12.07 11.23 -13.17
C ALA A 107 11.80 12.65 -13.72
N GLY A 108 11.52 13.63 -12.85
CA GLY A 108 11.39 15.04 -13.24
C GLY A 108 12.64 15.61 -13.91
N ALA A 109 13.83 15.28 -13.37
CA ALA A 109 15.09 15.66 -13.99
C ALA A 109 15.27 15.03 -15.40
N MET A 110 14.93 13.74 -15.56
CA MET A 110 14.94 13.05 -16.83
C MET A 110 14.05 13.75 -17.86
N TYR A 111 12.85 14.17 -17.49
CA TYR A 111 11.91 14.82 -18.38
C TYR A 111 12.38 16.23 -18.79
N ALA A 112 13.01 16.99 -17.88
CA ALA A 112 13.60 18.27 -18.19
C ALA A 112 14.79 18.13 -19.17
N LEU A 113 15.67 17.15 -18.97
CA LEU A 113 16.78 16.84 -19.87
C LEU A 113 16.28 16.42 -21.27
N THR A 114 15.27 15.56 -21.33
CA THR A 114 14.72 15.10 -22.61
C THR A 114 14.10 16.25 -23.39
N PHE A 115 13.33 17.14 -22.72
CA PHE A 115 12.83 18.35 -23.34
C PHE A 115 13.97 19.18 -23.97
N ALA A 116 15.05 19.38 -23.22
CA ALA A 116 16.17 20.19 -23.66
C ALA A 116 16.90 19.57 -24.85
N ILE A 117 17.21 18.27 -24.79
CA ILE A 117 17.91 17.55 -25.86
C ILE A 117 17.13 17.66 -27.17
N TYR A 118 15.85 17.36 -27.18
CA TYR A 118 15.06 17.40 -28.42
C TYR A 118 14.85 18.83 -28.94
N THR A 119 14.64 19.80 -28.03
CA THR A 119 14.47 21.21 -28.40
C THR A 119 15.74 21.77 -29.03
N VAL A 120 16.89 21.61 -28.37
CA VAL A 120 18.16 22.18 -28.84
C VAL A 120 18.57 21.55 -30.18
N ARG A 121 18.44 20.23 -30.29
CA ARG A 121 18.77 19.52 -31.55
C ARG A 121 17.85 19.90 -32.72
N PHE A 122 16.56 20.14 -32.42
CA PHE A 122 15.65 20.66 -33.44
C PHE A 122 16.10 22.05 -33.92
N LEU A 123 16.52 22.92 -33.01
CA LEU A 123 17.05 24.26 -33.37
C LEU A 123 18.35 24.19 -34.17
N CYS A 124 19.22 23.22 -33.90
CA CYS A 124 20.41 22.95 -34.72
C CYS A 124 20.01 22.43 -36.11
N LYS A 125 19.10 21.45 -36.22
CA LYS A 125 18.65 20.90 -37.52
C LYS A 125 17.92 21.93 -38.40
N THR A 126 17.24 22.90 -37.80
CA THR A 126 16.54 23.98 -38.55
C THR A 126 17.45 25.13 -38.92
N GLY A 127 18.73 25.11 -38.52
CA GLY A 127 19.69 26.19 -38.76
C GLY A 127 19.49 27.45 -37.91
N LEU A 128 18.56 27.38 -36.92
CA LEU A 128 18.39 28.51 -35.97
C LEU A 128 19.57 28.61 -35.00
N LEU A 129 20.18 27.47 -34.65
CA LEU A 129 21.48 27.40 -33.98
C LEU A 129 22.52 26.88 -35.01
N HIS A 130 23.48 27.74 -35.34
CA HIS A 130 24.54 27.40 -36.30
C HIS A 130 25.65 26.54 -35.67
N LEU A 131 25.25 25.46 -34.95
CA LEU A 131 26.14 24.50 -34.31
C LEU A 131 26.01 23.15 -35.01
N GLN A 132 27.17 22.50 -35.30
CA GLN A 132 27.23 21.20 -35.96
C GLN A 132 27.54 20.11 -34.93
N PRO A 133 26.62 19.13 -34.66
CA PRO A 133 26.85 18.07 -33.68
C PRO A 133 28.06 17.16 -34.00
N GLU A 134 28.57 17.22 -35.21
CA GLU A 134 29.73 16.46 -35.68
C GLU A 134 31.08 17.11 -35.28
N ASN A 135 31.05 18.38 -34.89
CA ASN A 135 32.24 19.11 -34.43
C ASN A 135 32.37 18.95 -32.90
N PRO A 136 33.49 18.46 -32.34
CA PRO A 136 33.68 18.27 -30.92
C PRO A 136 33.53 19.54 -30.07
N VAL A 137 33.91 20.69 -30.59
CA VAL A 137 33.76 21.99 -29.87
C VAL A 137 32.30 22.40 -29.81
N ASP A 138 31.57 22.23 -30.88
CA ASP A 138 30.13 22.57 -30.93
C ASP A 138 29.35 21.57 -30.09
N LEU A 139 29.78 20.31 -29.98
CA LEU A 139 29.13 19.30 -29.15
C LEU A 139 29.11 19.71 -27.66
N VAL A 140 30.27 20.16 -27.13
CA VAL A 140 30.35 20.64 -25.72
C VAL A 140 29.44 21.87 -25.51
N THR A 141 29.36 22.75 -26.52
CA THR A 141 28.47 23.90 -26.48
C THR A 141 27.00 23.49 -26.49
N ILE A 142 26.64 22.51 -27.32
CA ILE A 142 25.28 21.94 -27.40
C ILE A 142 24.89 21.32 -26.05
N GLU A 143 25.73 20.49 -25.43
CA GLU A 143 25.49 19.87 -24.12
C GLU A 143 25.31 20.92 -23.02
N THR A 144 26.08 21.98 -23.06
CA THR A 144 25.95 23.12 -22.12
C THR A 144 24.60 23.82 -22.29
N ILE A 145 24.18 24.08 -23.54
CA ILE A 145 22.89 24.70 -23.84
C ILE A 145 21.75 23.76 -23.45
N GLU A 146 21.86 22.47 -23.72
CA GLU A 146 20.88 21.44 -23.30
C GLU A 146 20.69 21.48 -21.77
N THR A 147 21.78 21.54 -20.99
CA THR A 147 21.71 21.64 -19.53
C THR A 147 21.04 22.94 -19.06
N ILE A 148 21.39 24.09 -19.66
CA ILE A 148 20.76 25.40 -19.32
C ILE A 148 19.25 25.36 -19.64
N VAL A 149 18.87 24.84 -20.80
CA VAL A 149 17.45 24.71 -21.20
C VAL A 149 16.70 23.77 -20.26
N ALA A 150 17.31 22.66 -19.84
CA ALA A 150 16.72 21.74 -18.86
C ALA A 150 16.46 22.44 -17.53
N VAL A 151 17.45 23.18 -17.01
CA VAL A 151 17.32 23.95 -15.76
C VAL A 151 16.21 24.99 -15.87
N CYS A 152 16.19 25.78 -16.95
CA CYS A 152 15.16 26.80 -17.18
C CYS A 152 13.75 26.17 -17.26
N THR A 153 13.61 25.06 -17.95
CA THR A 153 12.35 24.35 -18.08
C THR A 153 11.90 23.78 -16.73
N ALA A 154 12.79 23.17 -15.98
CA ALA A 154 12.49 22.68 -14.62
C ALA A 154 12.01 23.83 -13.73
N LEU A 155 12.70 24.96 -13.70
CA LEU A 155 12.31 26.14 -12.92
C LEU A 155 10.94 26.68 -13.33
N LEU A 156 10.61 26.70 -14.62
CA LEU A 156 9.29 27.10 -15.12
C LEU A 156 8.18 26.20 -14.56
N PHE A 157 8.34 24.87 -14.60
CA PHE A 157 7.31 23.95 -14.11
C PHE A 157 7.26 23.88 -12.59
N ILE A 158 8.35 24.11 -11.88
CA ILE A 158 8.36 24.35 -10.44
C ILE A 158 7.53 25.60 -10.10
N TYR A 159 7.67 26.69 -10.85
CA TYR A 159 6.86 27.90 -10.67
C TYR A 159 5.37 27.66 -10.97
N ILE A 160 5.02 26.88 -12.02
CA ILE A 160 3.63 26.49 -12.32
C ILE A 160 3.04 25.72 -11.15
N ASN A 161 3.76 24.75 -10.60
CA ASN A 161 3.33 23.98 -9.43
C ASN A 161 3.18 24.85 -8.17
N PHE A 162 4.02 25.90 -8.02
CA PHE A 162 3.87 26.88 -6.95
C PHE A 162 2.55 27.67 -7.06
N ARG A 163 2.03 27.91 -8.27
CA ARG A 163 0.77 28.63 -8.48
C ARG A 163 -0.46 27.90 -7.98
N GLY A 164 -0.42 26.57 -7.86
CA GLY A 164 -1.46 25.77 -7.24
C GLY A 164 -1.97 24.60 -8.09
N ALA A 165 -2.69 23.66 -7.46
CA ALA A 165 -3.15 22.42 -8.09
C ALA A 165 -4.15 22.62 -9.24
N SER A 166 -5.04 23.63 -9.15
CA SER A 166 -6.00 23.95 -10.21
C SER A 166 -5.31 24.37 -11.51
N GLU A 167 -4.29 25.22 -11.41
CA GLU A 167 -3.48 25.65 -12.56
C GLU A 167 -2.69 24.47 -13.14
N THR A 168 -2.06 23.68 -12.27
CA THR A 168 -1.31 22.47 -12.64
C THR A 168 -2.20 21.48 -13.39
N GLY A 169 -3.41 21.23 -12.91
CA GLY A 169 -4.36 20.30 -13.53
C GLY A 169 -4.86 20.76 -14.89
N LYS A 170 -5.19 22.06 -15.07
CA LYS A 170 -5.67 22.62 -16.36
C LYS A 170 -4.57 22.60 -17.41
N ILE A 171 -3.39 23.10 -17.07
CA ILE A 171 -2.23 23.15 -17.96
C ILE A 171 -1.82 21.73 -18.34
N GLY A 172 -1.73 20.83 -17.35
CA GLY A 172 -1.41 19.43 -17.56
C GLY A 172 -2.38 18.75 -18.52
N ALA A 173 -3.71 18.94 -18.35
CA ALA A 173 -4.71 18.35 -19.24
C ALA A 173 -4.58 18.81 -20.69
N ILE A 174 -4.35 20.11 -20.94
CA ILE A 174 -4.17 20.67 -22.29
C ILE A 174 -2.93 20.06 -22.96
N ILE A 175 -1.80 20.04 -22.23
CA ILE A 175 -0.55 19.50 -22.74
C ILE A 175 -0.71 17.98 -23.01
N THR A 176 -1.33 17.23 -22.09
CA THR A 176 -1.56 15.79 -22.25
C THR A 176 -2.47 15.47 -23.44
N MET A 177 -3.48 16.27 -23.71
CA MET A 177 -4.30 16.10 -24.92
C MET A 177 -3.46 16.28 -26.18
N GLY A 178 -2.63 17.33 -26.24
CA GLY A 178 -1.73 17.57 -27.37
C GLY A 178 -0.77 16.40 -27.61
N GLN A 179 -0.07 15.94 -26.57
CA GLN A 179 0.86 14.82 -26.69
C GLN A 179 0.17 13.51 -27.12
N THR A 180 -1.03 13.23 -26.53
CA THR A 180 -1.80 12.04 -26.90
C THR A 180 -2.19 12.07 -28.38
N LEU A 181 -2.58 13.20 -28.90
CA LEU A 181 -2.91 13.37 -30.32
C LEU A 181 -1.70 13.05 -31.22
N PHE A 182 -0.51 13.55 -30.87
CA PHE A 182 0.72 13.24 -31.65
C PHE A 182 1.06 11.75 -31.60
N VAL A 183 1.00 11.12 -30.42
CA VAL A 183 1.29 9.69 -30.25
C VAL A 183 0.31 8.81 -31.04
N VAL A 184 -1.00 9.15 -30.96
CA VAL A 184 -2.05 8.48 -31.75
C VAL A 184 -1.79 8.64 -33.26
N THR A 185 -1.40 9.83 -33.70
CA THR A 185 -1.11 10.10 -35.12
C THR A 185 0.04 9.24 -35.62
N ILE A 186 1.15 9.17 -34.90
CA ILE A 186 2.31 8.33 -35.24
C ILE A 186 1.88 6.86 -35.34
N GLY A 187 1.13 6.36 -34.35
CA GLY A 187 0.65 4.99 -34.33
C GLY A 187 -0.28 4.66 -35.51
N LEU A 188 -1.25 5.54 -35.80
CA LEU A 188 -2.19 5.35 -36.90
C LEU A 188 -1.48 5.40 -38.27
N VAL A 189 -0.51 6.30 -38.45
CA VAL A 189 0.30 6.34 -39.68
C VAL A 189 1.04 5.01 -39.87
N GLY A 190 1.60 4.42 -38.80
CA GLY A 190 2.21 3.09 -38.87
C GLY A 190 1.24 2.00 -39.37
N VAL A 191 0.00 1.99 -38.85
CA VAL A 191 -1.05 1.06 -39.32
C VAL A 191 -1.40 1.30 -40.79
N VAL A 192 -1.61 2.56 -41.17
CA VAL A 192 -1.93 2.91 -42.58
C VAL A 192 -0.77 2.52 -43.50
N THR A 193 0.46 2.69 -43.06
CA THR A 193 1.65 2.29 -43.82
C THR A 193 1.65 0.79 -44.12
N VAL A 194 1.33 -0.05 -43.14
CA VAL A 194 1.22 -1.51 -43.37
C VAL A 194 0.05 -1.88 -44.24
N ILE A 195 -1.09 -1.20 -44.16
CA ILE A 195 -2.25 -1.44 -45.03
C ILE A 195 -1.86 -1.15 -46.50
N ARG A 196 -1.02 -0.11 -46.74
CA ARG A 196 -0.55 0.27 -48.07
C ARG A 196 0.60 -0.59 -48.57
N GLU A 197 1.52 -0.96 -47.68
CA GLU A 197 2.74 -1.72 -47.95
C GLU A 197 2.82 -2.91 -46.97
N PRO A 198 2.05 -4.01 -47.19
CA PRO A 198 2.05 -5.17 -46.27
C PRO A 198 3.42 -5.86 -46.16
N GLU A 199 4.29 -5.69 -47.14
CA GLU A 199 5.67 -6.20 -47.13
C GLU A 199 6.51 -5.71 -45.94
N ARG A 200 6.15 -4.57 -45.31
CA ARG A 200 6.82 -4.05 -44.12
C ARG A 200 6.64 -4.93 -42.88
N LEU A 201 5.66 -5.85 -42.89
CA LEU A 201 5.53 -6.86 -41.85
C LEU A 201 6.71 -7.84 -41.81
N ALA A 202 7.47 -7.99 -42.93
CA ALA A 202 8.69 -8.77 -42.95
C ALA A 202 9.76 -8.23 -42.00
N ASN A 203 9.71 -6.95 -41.61
CA ASN A 203 10.62 -6.37 -40.62
C ASN A 203 10.53 -7.06 -39.24
N PHE A 204 9.44 -7.80 -38.96
CA PHE A 204 9.33 -8.60 -37.77
C PHE A 204 10.09 -9.94 -37.80
N THR A 205 10.79 -10.23 -38.88
CA THR A 205 11.56 -11.47 -39.01
C THR A 205 13.07 -11.20 -39.00
N PRO A 206 13.82 -11.79 -38.01
CA PRO A 206 13.40 -12.66 -36.94
C PRO A 206 12.69 -11.88 -35.82
N PHE A 207 11.64 -12.46 -35.21
CA PHE A 207 10.74 -11.75 -34.24
C PHE A 207 11.49 -11.33 -32.97
N MET A 208 12.28 -12.22 -32.37
CA MET A 208 13.06 -11.99 -31.13
C MET A 208 14.50 -12.53 -31.32
N PRO A 209 15.38 -11.86 -32.05
CA PRO A 209 16.71 -12.38 -32.35
C PRO A 209 17.59 -12.60 -31.12
N HIS A 210 17.35 -11.85 -30.05
CA HIS A 210 18.19 -11.85 -28.85
C HIS A 210 17.56 -12.59 -27.65
N GLY A 211 16.38 -13.21 -27.82
CA GLY A 211 15.71 -14.07 -26.85
C GLY A 211 15.13 -13.36 -25.63
N TRP A 212 14.59 -14.16 -24.69
CA TRP A 212 13.87 -13.69 -23.52
C TRP A 212 14.73 -12.88 -22.54
N SER A 213 16.02 -13.19 -22.43
CA SER A 213 16.93 -12.48 -21.52
C SER A 213 17.01 -10.98 -21.85
N LYS A 214 17.17 -10.67 -23.14
CA LYS A 214 17.22 -9.26 -23.59
C LYS A 214 15.87 -8.57 -23.50
N LEU A 215 14.77 -9.31 -23.70
CA LEU A 215 13.42 -8.80 -23.47
C LEU A 215 13.24 -8.38 -22.00
N LEU A 216 13.56 -9.24 -21.03
CA LEU A 216 13.42 -8.93 -19.60
C LEU A 216 14.29 -7.74 -19.18
N MET A 217 15.50 -7.64 -19.74
CA MET A 217 16.39 -6.51 -19.52
C MET A 217 15.75 -5.20 -19.99
N THR A 218 15.21 -5.18 -21.21
CA THR A 218 14.53 -3.99 -21.77
C THR A 218 13.23 -3.68 -21.07
N MET A 219 12.47 -4.68 -20.61
CA MET A 219 11.30 -4.47 -19.77
C MET A 219 11.66 -3.75 -18.47
N GLY A 220 12.73 -4.17 -17.78
CA GLY A 220 13.19 -3.51 -16.56
C GLY A 220 13.55 -2.04 -16.80
N PHE A 221 14.28 -1.75 -17.86
CA PHE A 221 14.67 -0.39 -18.24
C PHE A 221 13.47 0.49 -18.63
N THR A 222 12.55 -0.03 -19.45
CA THR A 222 11.41 0.73 -19.97
C THR A 222 10.22 0.76 -19.00
N TYR A 223 10.31 0.10 -17.84
CA TYR A 223 9.24 0.13 -16.86
C TYR A 223 8.90 1.55 -16.38
N VAL A 224 9.92 2.43 -16.33
CA VAL A 224 9.76 3.87 -16.05
C VAL A 224 8.74 4.55 -16.98
N ALA A 225 8.53 4.06 -18.19
CA ALA A 225 7.53 4.62 -19.10
C ALA A 225 6.08 4.34 -18.67
N PHE A 226 5.85 3.40 -17.77
CA PHE A 226 4.52 3.09 -17.21
C PHE A 226 4.30 3.68 -15.81
N GLU A 227 5.24 4.44 -15.29
CA GLU A 227 5.05 5.23 -14.07
C GLU A 227 4.15 6.41 -14.39
N GLY A 228 3.26 6.75 -13.44
CA GLY A 228 2.37 7.89 -13.62
C GLY A 228 0.96 7.68 -13.08
N TYR A 229 0.45 6.45 -13.02
CA TYR A 229 -0.84 6.19 -12.39
C TYR A 229 -0.80 6.41 -10.86
N GLU A 230 0.37 6.35 -10.22
CA GLU A 230 0.54 6.65 -8.80
C GLU A 230 0.31 8.13 -8.46
N VAL A 231 0.55 9.05 -9.41
CA VAL A 231 0.24 10.48 -9.20
C VAL A 231 -1.26 10.69 -8.96
N ILE A 232 -2.10 9.81 -9.50
CA ILE A 232 -3.54 9.80 -9.28
C ILE A 232 -3.84 9.58 -7.79
N ALA A 233 -3.09 8.71 -7.11
CA ALA A 233 -3.22 8.49 -5.67
C ALA A 233 -2.82 9.74 -4.85
N GLN A 234 -1.87 10.54 -5.35
CA GLN A 234 -1.46 11.79 -4.71
C GLN A 234 -2.56 12.87 -4.76
N ALA A 235 -3.47 12.79 -5.73
CA ALA A 235 -4.58 13.72 -5.89
C ALA A 235 -5.80 13.41 -4.99
N GLY A 236 -5.68 12.49 -4.02
CA GLY A 236 -6.78 12.00 -3.18
C GLY A 236 -7.58 13.09 -2.47
N ASP A 237 -6.91 14.10 -1.92
CA ASP A 237 -7.53 15.24 -1.21
C ASP A 237 -8.10 16.31 -2.17
N GLU A 238 -7.69 16.33 -3.44
CA GLU A 238 -8.02 17.35 -4.43
C GLU A 238 -9.04 16.84 -5.48
N ALA A 239 -9.28 15.53 -5.53
CA ALA A 239 -10.20 14.90 -6.48
C ALA A 239 -11.66 14.99 -6.03
N LYS A 240 -12.58 15.26 -6.98
CA LYS A 240 -14.02 15.15 -6.79
C LYS A 240 -14.42 13.67 -6.76
N ASP A 241 -15.28 13.28 -5.79
CA ASP A 241 -15.73 11.89 -5.60
C ASP A 241 -14.57 10.86 -5.70
N PRO A 242 -13.54 10.97 -4.82
CA PRO A 242 -12.29 10.25 -5.00
C PRO A 242 -12.47 8.72 -4.94
N LYS A 243 -13.40 8.21 -4.11
CA LYS A 243 -13.67 6.76 -4.02
C LYS A 243 -14.04 6.13 -5.35
N ARG A 244 -14.69 6.88 -6.25
CA ARG A 244 -15.16 6.42 -7.54
C ARG A 244 -14.23 6.84 -8.68
N ASN A 245 -13.72 8.07 -8.63
CA ASN A 245 -12.97 8.65 -9.74
C ASN A 245 -11.51 8.19 -9.78
N LEU A 246 -10.83 8.03 -8.60
CA LEU A 246 -9.43 7.59 -8.60
C LEU A 246 -9.24 6.20 -9.21
N PRO A 247 -10.01 5.15 -8.83
CA PRO A 247 -9.87 3.83 -9.45
C PRO A 247 -10.09 3.85 -10.97
N LYS A 248 -11.13 4.56 -11.43
CA LYS A 248 -11.44 4.67 -12.86
C LYS A 248 -10.33 5.37 -13.63
N ALA A 249 -9.81 6.49 -13.07
CA ALA A 249 -8.74 7.24 -13.68
C ALA A 249 -7.48 6.39 -13.84
N MET A 250 -7.09 5.63 -12.80
CA MET A 250 -5.93 4.74 -12.82
C MET A 250 -6.04 3.67 -13.90
N LEU A 251 -7.17 2.95 -13.93
CA LEU A 251 -7.36 1.88 -14.90
C LEU A 251 -7.48 2.41 -16.35
N TYR A 252 -8.21 3.50 -16.57
CA TYR A 252 -8.35 4.10 -17.90
C TYR A 252 -7.00 4.61 -18.41
N SER A 253 -6.23 5.31 -17.58
CA SER A 253 -4.93 5.84 -18.01
C SER A 253 -3.95 4.72 -18.37
N VAL A 254 -3.82 3.67 -17.56
CA VAL A 254 -2.92 2.55 -17.85
C VAL A 254 -3.35 1.79 -19.12
N LEU A 255 -4.65 1.49 -19.28
CA LEU A 255 -5.13 0.77 -20.47
C LEU A 255 -4.93 1.57 -21.75
N ILE A 256 -5.28 2.86 -21.75
CA ILE A 256 -5.11 3.74 -22.91
C ILE A 256 -3.62 3.82 -23.28
N VAL A 257 -2.74 4.08 -22.30
CA VAL A 257 -1.31 4.22 -22.53
C VAL A 257 -0.69 2.91 -23.02
N THR A 258 -1.11 1.75 -22.50
CA THR A 258 -0.64 0.44 -22.96
C THR A 258 -0.91 0.24 -24.44
N VAL A 259 -2.14 0.55 -24.88
CA VAL A 259 -2.52 0.46 -26.30
C VAL A 259 -1.70 1.43 -27.15
N LEU A 260 -1.54 2.68 -26.71
CA LEU A 260 -0.76 3.69 -27.42
C LEU A 260 0.70 3.29 -27.58
N TYR A 261 1.34 2.80 -26.51
CA TYR A 261 2.74 2.40 -26.56
C TYR A 261 2.99 1.19 -27.45
N THR A 262 2.11 0.20 -27.34
CA THR A 262 2.17 -0.98 -28.22
C THR A 262 2.02 -0.58 -29.67
N LEU A 263 1.11 0.35 -29.96
CA LEU A 263 0.85 0.86 -31.31
C LEU A 263 2.04 1.66 -31.86
N VAL A 264 2.66 2.51 -31.02
CA VAL A 264 3.84 3.30 -31.44
C VAL A 264 5.08 2.42 -31.61
N ALA A 265 5.26 1.42 -30.73
CA ALA A 265 6.32 0.43 -30.89
C ALA A 265 6.17 -0.33 -32.21
N PHE A 266 4.93 -0.75 -32.54
CA PHE A 266 4.62 -1.36 -33.84
C PHE A 266 4.92 -0.40 -35.01
N ALA A 267 4.48 0.87 -34.94
CA ALA A 267 4.74 1.88 -35.97
C ALA A 267 6.25 2.09 -36.18
N THR A 268 7.05 2.02 -35.12
CA THR A 268 8.52 2.13 -35.19
C THR A 268 9.14 1.00 -35.99
N VAL A 269 8.70 -0.24 -35.75
CA VAL A 269 9.23 -1.42 -36.48
C VAL A 269 8.95 -1.34 -37.97
N VAL A 270 7.76 -0.87 -38.37
CA VAL A 270 7.33 -0.78 -39.78
C VAL A 270 7.73 0.54 -40.45
N SER A 271 8.41 1.43 -39.77
CA SER A 271 8.73 2.79 -40.23
C SER A 271 9.67 2.80 -41.42
N VAL A 272 10.65 1.92 -41.44
CA VAL A 272 11.70 1.86 -42.49
C VAL A 272 11.46 0.64 -43.37
N LYS A 273 11.56 0.83 -44.69
CA LYS A 273 11.42 -0.28 -45.65
C LYS A 273 12.71 -1.09 -45.70
N ALA A 274 12.62 -2.41 -45.64
CA ALA A 274 13.76 -3.29 -45.86
C ALA A 274 14.37 -3.02 -47.24
N GLY A 275 15.70 -2.84 -47.30
CA GLY A 275 16.38 -2.49 -48.54
C GLY A 275 16.43 -0.99 -48.89
N ASP A 276 15.95 -0.09 -48.00
CA ASP A 276 16.19 1.36 -48.16
C ASP A 276 17.72 1.61 -48.17
N ALA A 277 18.18 2.46 -49.09
CA ALA A 277 19.60 2.83 -49.23
C ALA A 277 20.18 3.41 -47.92
N ALA A 278 19.37 4.06 -47.11
CA ALA A 278 19.77 4.61 -45.81
C ALA A 278 20.19 3.55 -44.79
N LEU A 279 19.78 2.27 -44.96
CA LEU A 279 20.12 1.17 -44.07
C LEU A 279 21.57 0.69 -44.19
N ASN A 280 22.30 1.05 -45.29
CA ASN A 280 23.65 0.61 -45.53
C ASN A 280 23.84 -0.93 -45.40
N GLY A 281 22.84 -1.73 -45.78
CA GLY A 281 22.82 -3.18 -45.67
C GLY A 281 22.44 -3.76 -44.34
N LEU A 282 22.11 -2.95 -43.35
CA LEU A 282 21.61 -3.38 -42.04
C LEU A 282 20.09 -3.71 -42.10
N ARG A 283 19.64 -4.49 -41.12
CA ARG A 283 18.24 -4.68 -40.93
C ARG A 283 17.60 -3.40 -40.31
N PRO A 284 16.29 -3.15 -40.52
CA PRO A 284 15.61 -1.98 -39.99
C PRO A 284 15.75 -1.83 -38.46
N ASP A 285 15.67 -2.94 -37.71
CA ASP A 285 15.81 -2.96 -36.26
C ASP A 285 17.23 -2.62 -35.78
N GLU A 286 18.25 -3.14 -36.47
CA GLU A 286 19.65 -2.85 -36.20
C GLU A 286 19.97 -1.38 -36.49
N TRP A 287 19.48 -0.88 -37.63
CA TRP A 287 19.65 0.52 -38.02
C TRP A 287 19.02 1.48 -36.99
N ILE A 288 17.77 1.22 -36.58
CA ILE A 288 17.10 2.05 -35.52
C ILE A 288 17.89 1.96 -34.22
N GLY A 289 18.31 0.75 -33.83
CA GLY A 289 19.07 0.49 -32.61
C GLY A 289 20.41 1.21 -32.50
N GLN A 290 21.10 1.44 -33.63
CA GLN A 290 22.37 2.19 -33.67
C GLN A 290 22.22 3.64 -33.15
N TYR A 291 21.06 4.24 -33.36
CA TYR A 291 20.78 5.60 -32.88
C TYR A 291 20.36 5.64 -31.41
N LYS A 292 20.26 4.47 -30.72
CA LYS A 292 19.93 4.36 -29.31
C LYS A 292 18.70 5.23 -28.94
N GLU A 293 18.88 6.21 -28.07
CA GLU A 293 17.84 7.15 -27.61
C GLU A 293 17.18 7.93 -28.74
N LYS A 294 17.88 8.16 -29.84
CA LYS A 294 17.39 8.89 -31.01
C LYS A 294 16.71 7.98 -32.05
N GLY A 295 16.81 6.64 -31.88
CA GLY A 295 16.35 5.67 -32.86
C GLY A 295 14.86 5.81 -33.17
N PHE A 296 14.03 6.09 -32.19
CA PHE A 296 12.63 6.37 -32.43
C PHE A 296 12.42 7.62 -33.32
N GLY A 297 13.23 8.65 -33.12
CA GLY A 297 13.18 9.87 -33.90
C GLY A 297 13.50 9.68 -35.37
N GLU A 298 14.56 8.91 -35.65
CA GLU A 298 14.96 8.59 -37.01
C GLU A 298 13.90 7.69 -37.69
N ALA A 299 13.31 6.76 -36.96
CA ALA A 299 12.19 5.94 -37.41
C ALA A 299 10.98 6.78 -37.83
N VAL A 300 10.53 7.70 -37.01
CA VAL A 300 9.39 8.58 -37.30
C VAL A 300 9.67 9.53 -38.47
N ALA A 301 10.94 9.98 -38.61
CA ALA A 301 11.35 10.80 -39.75
C ALA A 301 11.21 10.08 -41.09
N LYS A 302 11.41 8.74 -41.10
CA LYS A 302 11.21 7.89 -42.29
C LYS A 302 9.75 7.48 -42.49
N LEU A 303 8.94 7.45 -41.39
CA LEU A 303 7.56 6.99 -41.45
C LEU A 303 6.61 7.99 -42.12
N MET A 304 6.82 9.30 -41.93
CA MET A 304 5.94 10.34 -42.41
C MET A 304 6.67 11.62 -42.84
N PRO A 305 6.09 12.40 -43.76
CA PRO A 305 6.60 13.73 -44.08
C PRO A 305 6.52 14.63 -42.83
N PHE A 306 7.55 15.47 -42.67
CA PHE A 306 7.71 16.30 -41.47
C PHE A 306 7.82 15.52 -40.12
N GLY A 307 8.18 14.22 -40.18
CA GLY A 307 8.23 13.35 -39.00
C GLY A 307 9.10 13.90 -37.86
N ASN A 308 10.25 14.50 -38.19
CA ASN A 308 11.12 15.17 -37.17
C ASN A 308 10.40 16.32 -36.45
N PHE A 309 9.60 17.12 -37.14
CA PHE A 309 8.85 18.23 -36.53
C PHE A 309 7.72 17.69 -35.63
N VAL A 310 6.94 16.73 -36.16
CA VAL A 310 5.86 16.09 -35.38
C VAL A 310 6.40 15.43 -34.12
N LEU A 311 7.52 14.69 -34.24
CA LEU A 311 8.17 14.07 -33.09
C LEU A 311 8.66 15.10 -32.08
N THR A 312 9.34 16.15 -32.54
CA THR A 312 9.87 17.19 -31.64
C THR A 312 8.73 17.80 -30.82
N LEU A 313 7.61 18.13 -31.47
CA LEU A 313 6.42 18.62 -30.77
C LEU A 313 5.88 17.57 -29.79
N ALA A 314 5.77 16.31 -30.21
CA ALA A 314 5.31 15.23 -29.34
C ALA A 314 6.18 15.10 -28.08
N VAL A 315 7.51 15.14 -28.23
CA VAL A 315 8.44 15.05 -27.10
C VAL A 315 8.39 16.28 -26.21
N ILE A 316 8.28 17.49 -26.78
CA ILE A 316 8.13 18.74 -26.02
C ILE A 316 6.88 18.68 -25.16
N PHE A 317 5.72 18.34 -25.72
CA PHE A 317 4.47 18.22 -24.97
C PHE A 317 4.53 17.10 -23.92
N SER A 318 5.08 15.96 -24.27
CA SER A 318 5.24 14.81 -23.39
C SER A 318 6.15 15.09 -22.20
N SER A 319 7.34 15.60 -22.45
CA SER A 319 8.32 15.88 -21.41
C SER A 319 7.81 16.96 -20.45
N THR A 320 7.16 18.01 -20.98
CA THR A 320 6.60 19.07 -20.12
C THR A 320 5.40 18.60 -19.30
N SER A 321 4.53 17.77 -19.86
CA SER A 321 3.41 17.18 -19.13
C SER A 321 3.89 16.29 -17.98
N ALA A 322 4.85 15.39 -18.28
CA ALA A 322 5.42 14.48 -17.30
C ALA A 322 6.21 15.22 -16.22
N LEU A 323 7.01 16.21 -16.59
CA LEU A 323 7.73 17.07 -15.63
C LEU A 323 6.76 17.78 -14.67
N ASN A 324 5.66 18.32 -15.19
CA ASN A 324 4.63 18.96 -14.37
C ASN A 324 4.04 17.97 -13.34
N ALA A 325 3.69 16.77 -13.78
CA ALA A 325 3.09 15.75 -12.93
C ALA A 325 4.08 15.17 -11.89
N THR A 326 5.34 14.96 -12.28
CA THR A 326 6.36 14.42 -11.35
C THR A 326 6.75 15.42 -10.27
N VAL A 327 6.89 16.71 -10.59
CA VAL A 327 7.13 17.77 -9.60
C VAL A 327 5.95 17.87 -8.62
N TYR A 328 4.72 17.71 -9.11
CA TYR A 328 3.53 17.66 -8.27
C TYR A 328 3.58 16.45 -7.32
N SER A 329 3.80 15.24 -7.85
CA SER A 329 3.88 13.99 -7.08
C SER A 329 4.96 14.06 -5.99
N ALA A 330 6.21 14.39 -6.37
CA ALA A 330 7.34 14.50 -5.45
C ALA A 330 7.08 15.50 -4.31
N THR A 331 6.46 16.63 -4.65
CA THR A 331 6.11 17.67 -3.66
C THR A 331 5.06 17.14 -2.66
N ARG A 332 4.04 16.42 -3.12
CA ARG A 332 2.99 15.86 -2.24
C ARG A 332 3.52 14.71 -1.37
N ALA A 333 4.39 13.85 -1.90
CA ALA A 333 5.04 12.78 -1.12
C ALA A 333 5.89 13.36 0.03
N SER A 334 6.75 14.33 -0.27
CA SER A 334 7.59 14.98 0.76
C SER A 334 6.79 15.84 1.75
N TYR A 335 5.70 16.49 1.29
CA TYR A 335 4.78 17.19 2.16
C TYR A 335 4.08 16.26 3.15
N ALA A 336 3.63 15.08 2.72
CA ALA A 336 3.00 14.10 3.59
C ALA A 336 3.94 13.66 4.73
N LEU A 337 5.22 13.43 4.42
CA LEU A 337 6.26 13.16 5.42
C LEU A 337 6.46 14.35 6.39
N GLY A 338 6.43 15.57 5.88
CA GLY A 338 6.56 16.80 6.68
C GLY A 338 5.36 17.03 7.59
N ARG A 339 4.14 16.82 7.09
CA ARG A 339 2.87 16.91 7.83
C ARG A 339 2.87 16.00 9.06
N ASP A 340 3.37 14.79 8.90
CA ASP A 340 3.44 13.81 9.98
C ASP A 340 4.71 13.94 10.83
N ARG A 341 5.42 15.08 10.74
CA ARG A 341 6.64 15.43 11.48
C ARG A 341 7.81 14.45 11.29
N MET A 342 7.77 13.65 10.23
CA MET A 342 8.86 12.73 9.87
C MET A 342 10.00 13.42 9.12
N LEU A 343 9.74 14.62 8.56
CA LEU A 343 10.72 15.56 8.00
C LEU A 343 10.62 16.91 8.72
N PRO A 344 11.64 17.78 8.58
CA PRO A 344 11.62 19.13 9.17
C PRO A 344 10.37 19.93 8.84
N LYS A 345 9.96 20.84 9.73
CA LYS A 345 8.76 21.67 9.58
C LYS A 345 8.69 22.43 8.25
N LEU A 346 9.83 22.68 7.62
CA LEU A 346 9.93 23.28 6.29
C LEU A 346 9.04 22.53 5.28
N PHE A 347 9.04 21.20 5.29
CA PHE A 347 8.27 20.38 4.35
C PHE A 347 6.75 20.49 4.52
N SER A 348 6.27 20.83 5.72
CA SER A 348 4.83 20.98 6.00
C SER A 348 4.33 22.43 5.85
N THR A 349 5.20 23.39 5.49
CA THR A 349 4.81 24.79 5.36
C THR A 349 4.00 25.03 4.09
N ILE A 350 2.78 25.57 4.26
CA ILE A 350 1.85 25.89 3.18
C ILE A 350 1.86 27.42 2.95
N HIS A 351 1.88 27.83 1.67
CA HIS A 351 1.80 29.24 1.31
C HIS A 351 0.39 29.80 1.56
N PRO A 352 0.21 30.90 2.34
CA PRO A 352 -1.12 31.35 2.81
C PRO A 352 -2.11 31.67 1.68
N HIS A 353 -1.66 32.25 0.57
CA HIS A 353 -2.53 32.63 -0.54
C HIS A 353 -2.67 31.57 -1.62
N ARG A 354 -1.61 30.79 -1.88
CA ARG A 354 -1.56 29.78 -2.96
C ARG A 354 -1.99 28.40 -2.51
N ARG A 355 -2.01 28.15 -1.21
CA ARG A 355 -2.31 26.85 -0.58
C ARG A 355 -1.46 25.69 -1.12
N THR A 356 -0.19 26.02 -1.48
CA THR A 356 0.80 25.05 -1.97
C THR A 356 1.88 24.81 -0.92
N PRO A 357 2.40 23.59 -0.77
CA PRO A 357 3.48 23.25 0.16
C PRO A 357 4.83 23.72 -0.43
N TYR A 358 5.12 25.01 -0.31
CA TYR A 358 6.27 25.65 -0.97
C TYR A 358 7.62 25.16 -0.44
N GLY A 359 7.73 24.79 0.83
CA GLY A 359 8.96 24.26 1.40
C GLY A 359 9.32 22.88 0.82
N ALA A 360 8.33 21.98 0.71
CA ALA A 360 8.48 20.70 0.04
C ALA A 360 8.84 20.86 -1.45
N LEU A 361 8.20 21.83 -2.12
CA LEU A 361 8.48 22.16 -3.52
C LEU A 361 9.93 22.65 -3.73
N LEU A 362 10.46 23.50 -2.85
CA LEU A 362 11.84 23.97 -2.93
C LEU A 362 12.86 22.84 -2.75
N CYS A 363 12.62 21.93 -1.79
CA CYS A 363 13.48 20.76 -1.60
C CYS A 363 13.41 19.81 -2.80
N THR A 364 12.24 19.58 -3.37
CA THR A 364 12.05 18.82 -4.62
C THR A 364 12.80 19.48 -5.78
N ALA A 365 12.68 20.80 -5.93
CA ALA A 365 13.40 21.57 -6.94
C ALA A 365 14.91 21.39 -6.84
N ALA A 366 15.46 21.42 -5.63
CA ALA A 366 16.90 21.21 -5.42
C ALA A 366 17.36 19.83 -5.94
N ILE A 367 16.60 18.75 -5.66
CA ILE A 367 16.94 17.41 -6.17
C ILE A 367 16.86 17.38 -7.70
N VAL A 368 15.76 17.88 -8.30
CA VAL A 368 15.56 17.89 -9.76
C VAL A 368 16.72 18.60 -10.45
N LEU A 369 17.11 19.78 -9.96
CA LEU A 369 18.19 20.59 -10.56
C LEU A 369 19.56 19.91 -10.40
N VAL A 370 19.88 19.39 -9.21
CA VAL A 370 21.16 18.71 -8.96
C VAL A 370 21.30 17.47 -9.85
N VAL A 371 20.25 16.64 -9.93
CA VAL A 371 20.26 15.43 -10.73
C VAL A 371 20.37 15.76 -12.23
N ALA A 372 19.64 16.76 -12.71
CA ALA A 372 19.69 17.20 -14.12
C ALA A 372 21.07 17.70 -14.55
N VAL A 373 21.88 18.22 -13.63
CA VAL A 373 23.22 18.73 -13.93
C VAL A 373 24.32 17.66 -13.79
N LEU A 374 24.16 16.70 -12.86
CA LEU A 374 25.25 15.82 -12.46
C LEU A 374 25.21 14.41 -13.10
N LEU A 375 24.05 13.91 -13.53
CA LEU A 375 23.89 12.51 -13.93
C LEU A 375 23.58 12.38 -15.42
N PRO A 376 24.18 11.35 -16.11
CA PRO A 376 23.80 10.99 -17.47
C PRO A 376 22.34 10.49 -17.55
N THR A 377 21.68 10.74 -18.68
CA THR A 377 20.25 10.48 -18.89
C THR A 377 19.88 8.99 -18.70
N GLU A 378 20.71 8.05 -19.15
CA GLU A 378 20.49 6.61 -19.01
C GLU A 378 20.49 6.17 -17.53
N ASP A 379 21.43 6.69 -16.74
CA ASP A 379 21.53 6.38 -15.30
C ASP A 379 20.41 7.03 -14.50
N VAL A 380 19.96 8.23 -14.90
CA VAL A 380 18.78 8.89 -14.32
C VAL A 380 17.54 8.05 -14.55
N ALA A 381 17.29 7.59 -15.79
CA ALA A 381 16.14 6.76 -16.12
C ALA A 381 16.15 5.41 -15.37
N SER A 382 17.29 4.74 -15.31
CA SER A 382 17.44 3.47 -14.58
C SER A 382 17.27 3.63 -13.07
N SER A 383 17.78 4.74 -12.49
CA SER A 383 17.64 5.05 -11.06
C SER A 383 16.19 5.36 -10.67
N ALA A 384 15.44 6.07 -11.52
CA ALA A 384 14.00 6.24 -11.33
C ALA A 384 13.29 4.89 -11.39
N SER A 385 13.54 4.08 -12.43
CA SER A 385 12.88 2.79 -12.65
C SER A 385 13.03 1.83 -11.48
N ILE A 386 14.26 1.67 -10.96
CA ILE A 386 14.48 0.75 -9.82
C ILE A 386 13.77 1.23 -8.55
N MET A 387 13.72 2.54 -8.30
CA MET A 387 13.04 3.09 -7.12
C MET A 387 11.53 2.91 -7.21
N PHE A 388 10.93 3.09 -8.39
CA PHE A 388 9.50 2.81 -8.60
C PHE A 388 9.18 1.31 -8.52
N LEU A 389 10.04 0.45 -9.04
CA LEU A 389 9.87 -1.00 -8.86
C LEU A 389 9.81 -1.38 -7.37
N PHE A 390 10.68 -0.82 -6.53
CA PHE A 390 10.64 -1.04 -5.08
C PHE A 390 9.40 -0.43 -4.42
N LEU A 391 8.99 0.76 -4.84
CA LEU A 391 7.78 1.41 -4.35
C LEU A 391 6.54 0.59 -4.67
N PHE A 392 6.40 0.15 -5.91
CA PHE A 392 5.25 -0.62 -6.38
C PHE A 392 5.20 -2.03 -5.76
N PHE A 393 6.37 -2.66 -5.57
CA PHE A 393 6.49 -3.88 -4.77
C PHE A 393 5.91 -3.68 -3.37
N MET A 394 6.27 -2.59 -2.69
CA MET A 394 5.75 -2.28 -1.36
C MET A 394 4.23 -2.05 -1.37
N VAL A 395 3.68 -1.36 -2.37
CA VAL A 395 2.23 -1.11 -2.48
C VAL A 395 1.45 -2.41 -2.72
N ASN A 396 1.98 -3.33 -3.55
CA ASN A 396 1.38 -4.65 -3.75
C ASN A 396 1.40 -5.49 -2.44
N LEU A 397 2.42 -5.35 -1.59
CA LEU A 397 2.41 -5.94 -0.25
C LEU A 397 1.38 -5.25 0.67
N CYS A 398 1.24 -3.91 0.56
CA CYS A 398 0.24 -3.16 1.35
C CYS A 398 -1.18 -3.62 1.07
N VAL A 399 -1.59 -3.79 -0.19
CA VAL A 399 -2.95 -4.22 -0.53
C VAL A 399 -3.24 -5.61 0.04
N ILE A 400 -2.27 -6.53 -0.02
CA ILE A 400 -2.42 -7.87 0.57
C ILE A 400 -2.59 -7.78 2.09
N LYS A 401 -1.78 -6.96 2.76
CA LYS A 401 -1.82 -6.82 4.22
C LYS A 401 -3.08 -6.10 4.68
N ILE A 402 -3.43 -4.97 4.08
CA ILE A 402 -4.58 -4.14 4.45
C ILE A 402 -5.88 -4.92 4.23
N ARG A 403 -6.06 -5.55 3.07
CA ARG A 403 -7.28 -6.32 2.79
C ARG A 403 -7.47 -7.52 3.71
N ARG A 404 -6.38 -8.10 4.25
CA ARG A 404 -6.46 -9.20 5.22
C ARG A 404 -6.72 -8.74 6.64
N SER A 405 -6.21 -7.58 7.02
CA SER A 405 -6.27 -7.11 8.42
C SER A 405 -7.34 -6.07 8.68
N MET A 406 -7.90 -5.40 7.64
CA MET A 406 -8.79 -4.24 7.78
C MET A 406 -9.91 -4.21 6.71
N ALA A 407 -10.26 -5.36 6.12
CA ALA A 407 -11.23 -5.40 5.03
C ALA A 407 -12.59 -4.78 5.37
N ASP A 408 -13.08 -5.01 6.59
CA ASP A 408 -14.40 -4.55 7.04
C ASP A 408 -14.39 -3.14 7.62
N GLU A 409 -13.21 -2.59 7.96
CA GLU A 409 -13.07 -1.22 8.49
C GLU A 409 -13.03 -0.16 7.39
N LEU A 410 -12.62 -0.54 6.18
CA LEU A 410 -12.43 0.38 5.07
C LEU A 410 -13.59 0.31 4.08
N GLN A 411 -14.11 1.47 3.69
CA GLN A 411 -15.15 1.56 2.67
C GLN A 411 -14.53 1.64 1.28
N TYR A 412 -14.45 0.51 0.60
CA TYR A 412 -13.90 0.42 -0.76
C TYR A 412 -14.88 0.95 -1.81
N GLY A 413 -14.41 1.82 -2.71
CA GLY A 413 -15.12 2.20 -3.93
C GLY A 413 -14.82 1.26 -5.11
N PHE A 414 -13.71 0.52 -5.03
CA PHE A 414 -13.28 -0.48 -6.00
C PHE A 414 -12.60 -1.65 -5.28
N ILE A 415 -12.95 -2.86 -5.64
CA ILE A 415 -12.35 -4.10 -5.12
C ILE A 415 -11.73 -4.86 -6.29
N MET A 416 -10.44 -5.16 -6.21
CA MET A 416 -9.70 -5.91 -7.23
C MET A 416 -10.22 -7.34 -7.34
N PRO A 417 -10.53 -7.80 -8.58
CA PRO A 417 -10.89 -9.20 -8.82
C PRO A 417 -9.67 -10.14 -8.64
N LEU A 418 -9.93 -11.44 -8.50
CA LEU A 418 -8.93 -12.50 -8.41
C LEU A 418 -7.84 -12.25 -7.35
N PHE A 419 -8.18 -11.59 -6.26
CA PHE A 419 -7.26 -11.40 -5.14
C PHE A 419 -6.93 -12.74 -4.45
N PRO A 420 -5.66 -13.04 -4.08
CA PRO A 420 -4.46 -12.19 -4.17
C PRO A 420 -3.59 -12.45 -5.42
N LEU A 421 -4.12 -13.05 -6.48
CA LEU A 421 -3.34 -13.47 -7.66
C LEU A 421 -2.62 -12.29 -8.33
N PHE A 422 -3.33 -11.18 -8.62
CA PHE A 422 -2.74 -10.05 -9.33
C PHE A 422 -1.61 -9.35 -8.56
N PRO A 423 -1.74 -9.03 -7.26
CA PRO A 423 -0.62 -8.49 -6.50
C PRO A 423 0.58 -9.45 -6.43
N LEU A 424 0.35 -10.77 -6.32
CA LEU A 424 1.43 -11.75 -6.28
C LEU A 424 2.17 -11.85 -7.62
N LEU A 425 1.44 -11.83 -8.74
CA LEU A 425 2.05 -11.76 -10.08
C LEU A 425 2.86 -10.48 -10.26
N ALA A 426 2.31 -9.33 -9.87
CA ALA A 426 3.01 -8.05 -9.93
C ALA A 426 4.31 -8.07 -9.12
N ILE A 427 4.27 -8.54 -7.86
CA ILE A 427 5.45 -8.70 -7.00
C ILE A 427 6.51 -9.57 -7.67
N SER A 428 6.12 -10.75 -8.17
CA SER A 428 7.05 -11.69 -8.79
C SER A 428 7.73 -11.08 -10.03
N CYS A 429 6.96 -10.44 -10.90
CA CYS A 429 7.50 -9.78 -12.09
C CYS A 429 8.41 -8.59 -11.72
N GLN A 430 8.02 -7.76 -10.74
CA GLN A 430 8.83 -6.63 -10.29
C GLN A 430 10.19 -7.06 -9.74
N VAL A 431 10.24 -8.15 -8.98
CA VAL A 431 11.51 -8.73 -8.51
C VAL A 431 12.38 -9.19 -9.67
N VAL A 432 11.80 -9.90 -10.64
CA VAL A 432 12.54 -10.35 -11.84
C VAL A 432 13.08 -9.14 -12.60
N LEU A 433 12.25 -8.13 -12.88
CA LEU A 433 12.68 -6.93 -13.61
C LEU A 433 13.75 -6.14 -12.87
N ALA A 434 13.65 -5.99 -11.54
CA ALA A 434 14.66 -5.31 -10.74
C ALA A 434 16.02 -6.03 -10.83
N VAL A 435 16.06 -7.36 -10.73
CA VAL A 435 17.29 -8.14 -10.86
C VAL A 435 17.91 -7.98 -12.25
N TRP A 436 17.11 -8.06 -13.32
CA TRP A 436 17.61 -7.92 -14.68
C TRP A 436 18.08 -6.50 -15.04
N LEU A 437 17.58 -5.46 -14.35
CA LEU A 437 17.97 -4.06 -14.56
C LEU A 437 19.46 -3.80 -14.25
N VAL A 438 20.11 -4.63 -13.43
CA VAL A 438 21.55 -4.53 -13.13
C VAL A 438 22.42 -4.59 -14.40
N HIS A 439 21.95 -5.29 -15.44
CA HIS A 439 22.65 -5.42 -16.72
C HIS A 439 22.56 -4.16 -17.61
N MET A 440 21.64 -3.22 -17.27
CA MET A 440 21.52 -1.92 -17.94
C MET A 440 22.32 -0.84 -17.23
N SER A 441 22.17 -0.71 -15.91
CA SER A 441 22.87 0.30 -15.13
C SER A 441 23.23 -0.26 -13.75
N TRP A 442 24.52 -0.47 -13.50
CA TRP A 442 25.00 -0.81 -12.16
C TRP A 442 24.93 0.40 -11.19
N ILE A 443 25.00 1.63 -11.76
CA ILE A 443 24.91 2.89 -10.98
C ILE A 443 23.55 2.98 -10.30
N ALA A 444 22.46 2.63 -10.97
CA ALA A 444 21.14 2.61 -10.39
C ALA A 444 21.05 1.68 -9.15
N TRP A 445 21.74 0.52 -9.21
CA TRP A 445 21.82 -0.43 -8.09
C TRP A 445 22.73 0.02 -6.95
N VAL A 446 23.52 1.07 -7.12
CA VAL A 446 24.27 1.72 -6.05
C VAL A 446 23.48 2.90 -5.48
N VAL A 447 22.93 3.74 -6.35
CA VAL A 447 22.19 4.96 -5.95
C VAL A 447 20.93 4.62 -5.13
N ALA A 448 20.15 3.61 -5.55
CA ALA A 448 18.92 3.26 -4.88
C ALA A 448 19.13 2.73 -3.43
N PRO A 449 20.00 1.75 -3.17
CA PRO A 449 20.30 1.33 -1.80
C PRO A 449 20.91 2.43 -0.93
N LEU A 450 21.79 3.28 -1.50
CA LEU A 450 22.36 4.42 -0.77
C LEU A 450 21.29 5.42 -0.35
N TRP A 451 20.33 5.73 -1.23
CA TRP A 451 19.21 6.60 -0.89
C TRP A 451 18.32 5.98 0.19
N ILE A 452 18.00 4.69 0.09
CA ILE A 452 17.23 3.95 1.09
C ILE A 452 17.98 3.96 2.44
N ALA A 453 19.29 3.71 2.44
CA ALA A 453 20.11 3.76 3.64
C ALA A 453 20.13 5.16 4.28
N ALA A 454 20.28 6.22 3.47
CA ALA A 454 20.17 7.60 3.92
C ALA A 454 18.80 7.87 4.57
N GLY A 455 17.72 7.40 3.95
CA GLY A 455 16.37 7.47 4.50
C GLY A 455 16.25 6.76 5.85
N LEU A 456 16.80 5.55 5.98
CA LEU A 456 16.81 4.83 7.26
C LEU A 456 17.58 5.58 8.36
N ILE A 457 18.69 6.24 8.02
CA ILE A 457 19.46 7.08 8.94
C ILE A 457 18.63 8.30 9.37
N VAL A 458 18.00 8.99 8.43
CA VAL A 458 17.10 10.13 8.71
C VAL A 458 15.93 9.68 9.58
N TYR A 459 15.33 8.52 9.28
CA TYR A 459 14.28 7.97 10.10
C TYR A 459 14.75 7.72 11.55
N GLN A 460 15.87 7.06 11.73
CA GLN A 460 16.38 6.71 13.08
C GLN A 460 16.79 7.96 13.87
N LYS A 461 17.51 8.90 13.25
CA LYS A 461 18.06 10.06 13.95
C LYS A 461 17.07 11.22 14.10
N TYR A 462 16.13 11.36 13.19
CA TYR A 462 15.21 12.50 13.18
C TYR A 462 13.75 12.11 13.36
N ALA A 463 13.21 11.24 12.48
CA ALA A 463 11.78 10.95 12.42
C ALA A 463 11.27 10.17 13.64
N LEU A 464 12.02 9.17 14.12
CA LEU A 464 11.60 8.28 15.21
C LEU A 464 11.23 9.05 16.50
N ALA A 465 11.98 10.13 16.79
CA ALA A 465 11.77 10.92 18.01
C ALA A 465 10.71 12.03 17.86
N ARG A 466 10.36 12.42 16.61
CA ARG A 466 9.51 13.58 16.32
C ARG A 466 8.23 13.25 15.55
N ALA A 467 8.15 12.07 14.94
CA ALA A 467 6.95 11.61 14.25
C ALA A 467 5.75 11.68 15.22
N ILE A 468 4.62 12.15 14.70
CA ILE A 468 3.36 12.17 15.44
C ILE A 468 3.14 10.79 16.06
N THR A 469 3.07 10.73 17.40
CA THR A 469 2.90 9.47 18.11
C THR A 469 1.47 8.97 17.92
N THR A 470 1.26 7.66 18.13
CA THR A 470 -0.09 7.09 18.09
C THR A 470 -0.99 7.75 19.17
N ASP A 471 -0.37 8.33 20.17
CA ASP A 471 -1.04 9.05 21.26
C ASP A 471 -1.67 10.36 20.78
N ASP A 472 -1.08 11.05 19.76
CA ASP A 472 -1.70 12.22 19.12
C ASP A 472 -2.88 11.82 18.18
N GLU A 473 -3.03 10.54 17.85
CA GLU A 473 -4.17 9.99 17.10
C GLU A 473 -5.31 9.53 18.03
N ILE A 474 -5.12 9.60 19.34
CA ILE A 474 -6.07 9.14 20.36
C ILE A 474 -6.30 10.29 21.33
N GLN A 475 -7.56 10.69 21.49
CA GLN A 475 -7.96 11.68 22.47
C GLN A 475 -8.79 11.02 23.56
N ILE A 476 -8.34 11.10 24.82
CA ILE A 476 -9.09 10.65 25.97
C ILE A 476 -10.20 11.66 26.24
N ILE A 477 -11.47 11.20 26.31
CA ILE A 477 -12.62 12.03 26.55
C ILE A 477 -13.04 11.96 28.02
N GLU A 478 -13.08 10.75 28.56
CA GLU A 478 -13.43 10.48 29.93
C GLU A 478 -12.56 9.32 30.45
N ASP A 479 -11.95 9.48 31.61
CA ASP A 479 -11.18 8.45 32.33
C ASP A 479 -11.62 8.49 33.77
N ARG A 480 -12.54 7.61 34.15
CA ARG A 480 -13.01 7.45 35.52
C ARG A 480 -12.29 6.27 36.15
N ARG A 481 -11.52 6.54 37.18
CA ARG A 481 -10.86 5.51 37.97
C ARG A 481 -11.74 5.19 39.19
N HIS A 482 -11.95 3.90 39.38
CA HIS A 482 -12.49 3.45 40.65
C HIS A 482 -11.37 3.52 41.71
N TYR A 483 -11.47 4.44 42.65
CA TYR A 483 -10.49 4.62 43.74
C TYR A 483 -10.68 3.52 44.80
N GLU A 484 -10.02 2.38 44.67
CA GLU A 484 -9.59 1.57 45.79
C GLU A 484 -8.11 1.79 46.00
N GLU A 485 -7.66 2.02 47.20
CA GLU A 485 -6.25 2.36 47.54
C GLU A 485 -5.21 1.28 47.19
N ASP A 486 -5.63 0.09 46.70
CA ASP A 486 -4.76 -1.10 46.50
C ASP A 486 -4.81 -1.68 45.06
N VAL A 487 -4.90 -0.85 44.03
CA VAL A 487 -4.98 -1.32 42.61
C VAL A 487 -3.61 -1.79 42.08
N THR A 488 -2.51 -1.48 42.72
CA THR A 488 -1.16 -1.72 42.18
C THR A 488 -0.76 -3.20 42.09
N ASP A 489 -1.39 -4.09 42.86
CA ASP A 489 -1.05 -5.53 42.88
C ASP A 489 -2.09 -6.43 42.16
N LYS A 490 -3.28 -5.88 41.78
CA LYS A 490 -4.32 -6.67 41.11
C LYS A 490 -3.99 -6.96 39.65
N PHE A 491 -4.51 -8.09 39.12
CA PHE A 491 -4.31 -8.48 37.73
C PHE A 491 -5.12 -7.58 36.77
N PRO A 492 -4.50 -6.75 35.89
CA PRO A 492 -5.23 -5.80 35.08
C PRO A 492 -5.87 -6.49 33.86
N ILE A 493 -7.20 -6.44 33.80
CA ILE A 493 -8.01 -6.93 32.67
C ILE A 493 -8.67 -5.74 31.97
N MET A 494 -8.60 -5.68 30.64
CA MET A 494 -9.33 -4.68 29.85
C MET A 494 -10.45 -5.34 29.07
N VAL A 495 -11.63 -4.74 29.11
CA VAL A 495 -12.81 -5.14 28.34
C VAL A 495 -13.09 -4.08 27.29
N ALA A 496 -12.93 -4.42 26.00
CA ALA A 496 -13.24 -3.50 24.93
C ALA A 496 -14.65 -3.76 24.38
N VAL A 497 -15.52 -2.74 24.49
CA VAL A 497 -16.92 -2.81 24.10
C VAL A 497 -17.18 -1.90 22.92
N ALA A 498 -17.78 -2.45 21.86
CA ALA A 498 -18.20 -1.71 20.68
C ALA A 498 -19.68 -1.34 20.72
N ASN A 499 -20.55 -2.26 21.19
CA ASN A 499 -22.00 -2.08 21.24
C ASN A 499 -22.48 -1.98 22.69
N PRO A 500 -23.19 -0.92 23.08
CA PRO A 500 -23.78 -0.75 24.41
C PRO A 500 -24.62 -1.94 24.89
N ALA A 501 -25.41 -2.54 23.99
CA ALA A 501 -26.28 -3.67 24.31
C ALA A 501 -25.57 -4.92 24.85
N ASN A 502 -24.28 -5.08 24.52
CA ASN A 502 -23.49 -6.25 24.90
C ASN A 502 -22.54 -5.98 26.08
N ALA A 503 -22.50 -4.73 26.54
CA ALA A 503 -21.55 -4.31 27.57
C ALA A 503 -21.76 -5.06 28.88
N GLU A 504 -23.02 -5.19 29.33
CA GLU A 504 -23.36 -5.88 30.57
C GLU A 504 -22.98 -7.37 30.54
N GLY A 505 -23.29 -8.08 29.43
CA GLY A 505 -22.93 -9.49 29.28
C GLY A 505 -21.43 -9.73 29.29
N LEU A 506 -20.66 -8.86 28.59
CA LEU A 506 -19.20 -8.93 28.59
C LEU A 506 -18.61 -8.65 29.98
N ILE A 507 -19.14 -7.69 30.73
CA ILE A 507 -18.68 -7.37 32.08
C ILE A 507 -18.97 -8.53 33.01
N LYS A 508 -20.22 -9.07 33.03
CA LYS A 508 -20.58 -10.23 33.85
C LYS A 508 -19.70 -11.43 33.58
N SER A 509 -19.48 -11.80 32.30
CA SER A 509 -18.58 -12.87 31.94
C SER A 509 -17.13 -12.61 32.37
N THR A 510 -16.68 -11.35 32.34
CA THR A 510 -15.34 -10.96 32.79
C THR A 510 -15.20 -11.05 34.30
N TYR A 511 -16.27 -10.80 35.07
CA TYR A 511 -16.24 -10.94 36.53
C TYR A 511 -15.97 -12.36 37.00
N HIS A 512 -16.45 -13.38 36.30
CA HIS A 512 -16.05 -14.76 36.58
C HIS A 512 -14.52 -14.95 36.42
N LEU A 513 -13.92 -14.26 35.45
CA LEU A 513 -12.45 -14.25 35.27
C LEU A 513 -11.73 -13.48 36.40
N CYS A 514 -12.37 -12.43 36.94
CA CYS A 514 -11.82 -11.60 38.03
C CYS A 514 -11.71 -12.36 39.33
N GLY A 515 -12.77 -13.08 39.74
CA GLY A 515 -12.81 -13.84 40.98
C GLY A 515 -11.68 -14.87 41.08
N ALA A 516 -11.33 -15.47 39.93
CA ALA A 516 -10.25 -16.47 39.85
C ALA A 516 -8.84 -15.86 39.89
N LYS A 517 -8.67 -14.56 39.57
CA LYS A 517 -7.36 -13.91 39.40
C LYS A 517 -7.08 -12.71 40.29
N ASP A 518 -8.01 -12.35 41.19
CA ASP A 518 -7.95 -11.09 41.94
C ASP A 518 -7.65 -9.91 41.00
N ALA A 519 -8.58 -9.61 40.09
CA ALA A 519 -8.32 -8.75 38.95
C ALA A 519 -9.00 -7.38 39.10
N HIS A 520 -8.39 -6.36 38.48
CA HIS A 520 -8.99 -5.06 38.25
C HIS A 520 -9.48 -4.97 36.80
N VAL A 521 -10.76 -4.63 36.61
CA VAL A 521 -11.39 -4.53 35.29
C VAL A 521 -11.44 -3.08 34.81
N GLU A 522 -10.96 -2.87 33.61
CA GLU A 522 -11.07 -1.62 32.89
C GLU A 522 -11.94 -1.77 31.66
N LEU A 523 -13.06 -1.04 31.62
CA LEU A 523 -13.96 -0.96 30.48
C LEU A 523 -13.51 0.15 29.53
N ILE A 524 -13.22 -0.19 28.28
CA ILE A 524 -12.83 0.78 27.27
C ILE A 524 -13.79 0.79 26.09
N HIS A 525 -14.14 2.00 25.64
CA HIS A 525 -14.84 2.22 24.38
C HIS A 525 -14.08 3.16 23.48
N MET A 526 -13.96 2.78 22.20
CA MET A 526 -13.31 3.56 21.16
C MET A 526 -14.35 4.13 20.21
N VAL A 527 -14.40 5.44 20.08
CA VAL A 527 -15.23 6.15 19.10
C VAL A 527 -14.36 6.44 17.87
N SER A 528 -14.68 5.80 16.74
CA SER A 528 -13.98 6.06 15.48
C SER A 528 -14.41 7.41 14.92
N VAL A 529 -13.43 8.29 14.72
CA VAL A 529 -13.61 9.59 14.06
C VAL A 529 -13.16 9.48 12.62
N PRO A 530 -14.02 9.85 11.64
CA PRO A 530 -13.66 9.82 10.24
C PRO A 530 -12.38 10.59 9.95
N ASP A 531 -11.59 10.07 9.02
CA ASP A 531 -10.29 10.64 8.66
C ASP A 531 -10.33 12.09 8.16
N GLN A 532 -11.50 12.52 7.69
CA GLN A 532 -11.74 13.86 7.14
C GLN A 532 -11.94 14.93 8.23
N MET A 533 -12.06 14.53 9.49
CA MET A 533 -12.35 15.44 10.62
C MET A 533 -11.16 15.44 11.58
N ALA A 534 -10.88 16.58 12.21
CA ALA A 534 -9.95 16.63 13.34
C ALA A 534 -10.51 15.79 14.50
N LEU A 535 -9.65 15.11 15.26
CA LEU A 535 -10.11 14.31 16.42
C LEU A 535 -10.90 15.14 17.42
N GLN A 536 -10.53 16.41 17.58
CA GLN A 536 -11.23 17.38 18.44
C GLN A 536 -12.66 17.66 17.99
N ASP A 537 -12.93 17.59 16.69
CA ASP A 537 -14.26 17.83 16.10
C ASP A 537 -15.18 16.61 16.23
N GLY A 538 -14.63 15.45 16.56
CA GLY A 538 -15.38 14.22 16.90
C GLY A 538 -16.38 14.45 18.04
N TRP A 539 -16.09 15.40 18.94
CA TRP A 539 -17.01 15.79 20.00
C TRP A 539 -18.38 16.25 19.48
N TYR A 540 -18.43 16.97 18.38
CA TYR A 540 -19.68 17.48 17.79
C TYR A 540 -20.37 16.49 16.86
N SER A 541 -19.59 15.67 16.14
CA SER A 541 -20.09 14.87 15.02
C SER A 541 -20.39 13.42 15.36
N CYS A 542 -19.69 12.84 16.36
CA CYS A 542 -19.89 11.46 16.82
C CYS A 542 -20.74 11.37 18.10
N ARG A 543 -21.68 12.29 18.26
CA ARG A 543 -22.44 12.48 19.50
C ARG A 543 -23.31 11.28 19.88
N ALA A 544 -24.07 10.74 18.95
CA ALA A 544 -25.08 9.70 19.24
C ALA A 544 -24.46 8.41 19.80
N GLY A 545 -23.41 7.88 19.17
CA GLY A 545 -22.72 6.67 19.64
C GLY A 545 -21.99 6.87 20.97
N ARG A 546 -21.41 8.05 21.17
CA ARG A 546 -20.73 8.42 22.41
C ARG A 546 -21.69 8.50 23.58
N GLU A 547 -22.81 9.22 23.43
CA GLU A 547 -23.76 9.45 24.54
C GLU A 547 -24.40 8.15 24.99
N ALA A 548 -24.81 7.29 24.08
CA ALA A 548 -25.36 5.98 24.43
C ALA A 548 -24.36 5.13 25.23
N MET A 549 -23.10 5.11 24.84
CA MET A 549 -22.07 4.36 25.53
C MET A 549 -21.72 4.98 26.89
N LEU A 550 -21.65 6.31 27.01
CA LEU A 550 -21.39 6.98 28.30
C LEU A 550 -22.44 6.67 29.34
N VAL A 551 -23.73 6.61 28.96
CA VAL A 551 -24.82 6.23 29.87
C VAL A 551 -24.59 4.81 30.40
N VAL A 552 -24.33 3.85 29.49
CA VAL A 552 -24.10 2.45 29.88
C VAL A 552 -22.83 2.30 30.72
N MET A 553 -21.74 2.99 30.38
CA MET A 553 -20.50 2.94 31.16
C MET A 553 -20.67 3.50 32.57
N ARG A 554 -21.49 4.53 32.74
CA ARG A 554 -21.82 5.10 34.07
C ARG A 554 -22.68 4.15 34.90
N GLU A 555 -23.71 3.58 34.29
CA GLU A 555 -24.58 2.61 34.92
C GLU A 555 -23.80 1.35 35.35
N LEU A 556 -22.94 0.82 34.51
CA LEU A 556 -22.08 -0.31 34.83
C LEU A 556 -21.08 0.02 35.95
N ALA A 557 -20.52 1.23 35.98
CA ALA A 557 -19.60 1.66 37.03
C ALA A 557 -20.28 1.88 38.41
N GLU A 558 -21.62 2.07 38.44
CA GLU A 558 -22.39 2.13 39.68
C GLU A 558 -22.66 0.73 40.23
N HIS A 559 -22.80 -0.27 39.37
CA HIS A 559 -23.14 -1.64 39.79
C HIS A 559 -21.91 -2.56 39.95
N PHE A 560 -20.80 -2.22 39.30
CA PHE A 560 -19.57 -3.02 39.28
C PHE A 560 -18.34 -2.15 39.58
N PRO A 561 -17.35 -2.65 40.35
CA PRO A 561 -16.12 -1.92 40.65
C PRO A 561 -15.18 -1.88 39.45
N ILE A 562 -15.56 -1.15 38.41
CA ILE A 562 -14.80 -1.02 37.16
C ILE A 562 -14.28 0.40 36.94
N SER A 563 -13.08 0.51 36.34
CA SER A 563 -12.64 1.76 35.75
C SER A 563 -13.16 1.87 34.32
N THR A 564 -13.52 3.07 33.89
CA THR A 564 -14.07 3.29 32.55
C THR A 564 -13.27 4.32 31.78
N THR A 565 -12.95 4.02 30.53
CA THR A 565 -12.23 4.94 29.63
C THR A 565 -12.92 5.02 28.28
N LEU A 566 -13.22 6.24 27.83
CA LEU A 566 -13.74 6.53 26.49
C LEU A 566 -12.73 7.38 25.72
N ARG A 567 -12.41 6.95 24.49
CA ARG A 567 -11.40 7.59 23.64
C ARG A 567 -11.89 7.80 22.21
N TYR A 568 -11.52 8.92 21.60
CA TYR A 568 -11.58 9.11 20.16
C TYR A 568 -10.33 8.53 19.51
N CYS A 569 -10.51 7.85 18.40
CA CYS A 569 -9.40 7.30 17.62
C CYS A 569 -9.73 7.30 16.13
N ARG A 570 -8.71 7.22 15.30
CA ARG A 570 -8.84 7.02 13.85
C ARG A 570 -9.07 5.55 13.51
N ASN A 571 -8.43 4.68 14.27
CA ASN A 571 -8.51 3.24 14.08
C ASN A 571 -8.72 2.56 15.42
N VAL A 572 -9.87 1.89 15.57
CA VAL A 572 -10.30 1.25 16.80
C VAL A 572 -9.29 0.19 17.27
N ALA A 573 -8.81 -0.66 16.38
CA ALA A 573 -7.85 -1.71 16.73
C ALA A 573 -6.54 -1.14 17.27
N ARG A 574 -5.99 -0.11 16.61
CA ARG A 574 -4.79 0.58 17.10
C ARG A 574 -5.03 1.29 18.41
N GLY A 575 -6.21 1.91 18.55
CA GLY A 575 -6.62 2.56 19.80
C GLY A 575 -6.61 1.60 20.98
N ILE A 576 -7.20 0.42 20.81
CA ILE A 576 -7.23 -0.61 21.86
C ILE A 576 -5.82 -1.13 22.15
N VAL A 577 -5.01 -1.45 21.13
CA VAL A 577 -3.62 -1.91 21.34
C VAL A 577 -2.75 -0.87 22.05
N ALA A 578 -2.94 0.42 21.74
CA ALA A 578 -2.24 1.51 22.44
C ALA A 578 -2.66 1.59 23.91
N ALA A 579 -3.97 1.50 24.20
CA ALA A 579 -4.48 1.50 25.57
C ALA A 579 -3.98 0.28 26.38
N VAL A 580 -3.92 -0.91 25.76
CA VAL A 580 -3.35 -2.11 26.38
C VAL A 580 -1.89 -1.89 26.80
N ARG A 581 -1.10 -1.25 25.94
CA ARG A 581 0.31 -0.94 26.25
C ARG A 581 0.48 0.13 27.32
N GLU A 582 -0.28 1.20 27.21
CA GLU A 582 -0.27 2.33 28.13
C GLU A 582 -0.61 1.89 29.55
N LYS A 583 -1.71 1.14 29.70
CA LYS A 583 -2.21 0.68 31.00
C LYS A 583 -1.61 -0.68 31.44
N ARG A 584 -0.63 -1.20 30.70
CA ARG A 584 0.08 -2.46 31.00
C ARG A 584 -0.86 -3.64 31.24
N ILE A 585 -1.89 -3.75 30.43
CA ILE A 585 -2.92 -4.79 30.52
C ILE A 585 -2.30 -6.18 30.30
N ARG A 586 -2.69 -7.13 31.14
CA ARG A 586 -2.25 -8.52 31.06
C ARG A 586 -3.23 -9.42 30.31
N MET A 587 -4.51 -9.08 30.32
CA MET A 587 -5.56 -9.80 29.60
C MET A 587 -6.53 -8.82 28.94
N LEU A 588 -6.84 -9.04 27.68
CA LEU A 588 -7.81 -8.27 26.90
C LEU A 588 -9.03 -9.16 26.57
N VAL A 589 -10.21 -8.73 26.94
CA VAL A 589 -11.48 -9.40 26.63
C VAL A 589 -12.21 -8.62 25.54
N LEU A 590 -12.62 -9.33 24.49
CA LEU A 590 -13.33 -8.79 23.32
C LEU A 590 -14.63 -9.54 23.12
N GLY A 591 -15.69 -8.85 22.71
CA GLY A 591 -16.92 -9.47 22.21
C GLY A 591 -16.90 -9.65 20.71
N TRP A 592 -17.51 -10.72 20.22
CA TRP A 592 -17.68 -10.97 18.78
C TRP A 592 -19.09 -11.53 18.49
N HIS A 593 -19.71 -11.04 17.40
CA HIS A 593 -21.10 -11.38 17.04
C HIS A 593 -21.24 -12.39 15.89
N GLY A 594 -20.15 -12.96 15.40
CA GLY A 594 -20.21 -14.02 14.39
C GLY A 594 -20.63 -13.60 12.97
N GLN A 595 -21.09 -12.34 12.75
CA GLN A 595 -21.51 -11.85 11.43
C GLN A 595 -20.43 -10.98 10.80
N SER A 596 -19.67 -11.55 9.87
CA SER A 596 -18.87 -10.81 8.91
C SER A 596 -19.62 -10.81 7.58
N THR A 597 -20.15 -9.66 7.15
CA THR A 597 -21.03 -9.54 5.98
C THR A 597 -20.31 -9.58 4.63
N GLN A 598 -18.98 -9.57 4.57
CA GLN A 598 -18.26 -9.43 3.30
C GLN A 598 -17.06 -10.34 3.06
N HIS A 599 -16.47 -11.00 4.04
CA HIS A 599 -15.28 -11.85 3.82
C HIS A 599 -15.28 -13.11 4.67
N ALA A 600 -15.25 -14.25 4.00
CA ALA A 600 -15.31 -15.61 4.58
C ALA A 600 -14.01 -16.05 5.31
N PHE A 601 -13.08 -15.16 5.67
CA PHE A 601 -11.71 -15.51 6.08
C PHE A 601 -11.20 -14.91 7.39
N SER A 602 -12.00 -14.10 8.13
CA SER A 602 -11.53 -13.43 9.36
C SER A 602 -12.59 -13.44 10.48
N ILE A 603 -12.14 -13.35 11.75
CA ILE A 603 -13.03 -13.13 12.91
C ILE A 603 -13.69 -11.76 12.83
N GLY A 604 -13.01 -10.79 12.21
CA GLY A 604 -13.48 -9.43 11.97
C GLY A 604 -12.30 -8.48 11.79
N SER A 605 -12.49 -7.46 10.98
CA SER A 605 -11.47 -6.49 10.61
C SER A 605 -10.86 -5.74 11.80
N THR A 606 -11.60 -5.60 12.90
CA THR A 606 -11.14 -4.97 14.13
C THR A 606 -10.47 -5.98 15.07
N VAL A 607 -11.00 -7.20 15.16
CA VAL A 607 -10.52 -8.21 16.13
C VAL A 607 -9.18 -8.82 15.69
N ASP A 608 -9.00 -9.14 14.41
CA ASP A 608 -7.77 -9.76 13.91
C ASP A 608 -6.51 -8.92 14.15
N PRO A 609 -6.48 -7.61 13.83
CA PRO A 609 -5.33 -6.76 14.15
C PRO A 609 -5.05 -6.65 15.65
N ILE A 610 -6.08 -6.67 16.48
CA ILE A 610 -5.92 -6.66 17.94
C ILE A 610 -5.26 -7.98 18.38
N ILE A 611 -5.78 -9.11 17.90
CA ILE A 611 -5.21 -10.44 18.18
C ILE A 611 -3.73 -10.50 17.76
N GLU A 612 -3.38 -9.97 16.60
CA GLU A 612 -1.99 -10.00 16.11
C GLU A 612 -1.03 -9.10 16.89
N GLN A 613 -1.48 -7.89 17.27
CA GLN A 613 -0.60 -6.80 17.72
C GLN A 613 -0.57 -6.60 19.24
N SER A 614 -1.53 -7.13 19.98
CA SER A 614 -1.57 -6.97 21.43
C SER A 614 -0.50 -7.77 22.14
N PRO A 615 0.20 -7.16 23.10
CA PRO A 615 1.26 -7.80 23.87
C PRO A 615 0.75 -8.52 25.14
N CYS A 616 -0.53 -8.88 25.20
CA CYS A 616 -1.19 -9.52 26.34
C CYS A 616 -1.94 -10.79 25.92
N ASP A 617 -2.46 -11.54 26.89
CA ASP A 617 -3.38 -12.62 26.64
C ASP A 617 -4.70 -12.05 26.10
N ILE A 618 -5.34 -12.75 25.15
CA ILE A 618 -6.60 -12.29 24.56
C ILE A 618 -7.65 -13.37 24.70
N VAL A 619 -8.85 -12.94 25.06
CA VAL A 619 -10.05 -13.77 25.15
C VAL A 619 -11.13 -13.11 24.30
N VAL A 620 -11.64 -13.82 23.29
CA VAL A 620 -12.75 -13.37 22.44
C VAL A 620 -13.97 -14.20 22.74
N LEU A 621 -15.05 -13.56 23.16
CA LEU A 621 -16.31 -14.17 23.56
C LEU A 621 -17.34 -14.04 22.42
N LYS A 622 -17.88 -15.18 21.94
CA LYS A 622 -18.96 -15.25 20.95
C LYS A 622 -20.22 -15.80 21.61
N ASP A 623 -21.32 -15.07 21.50
CA ASP A 623 -22.67 -15.47 21.95
C ASP A 623 -22.75 -15.92 23.42
N CYS A 624 -21.84 -15.44 24.25
CA CYS A 624 -21.87 -15.62 25.69
C CYS A 624 -22.83 -14.58 26.30
N GLY A 625 -24.09 -14.96 26.50
CA GLY A 625 -25.10 -14.10 27.14
C GLY A 625 -24.76 -13.75 28.57
N PRO A 626 -25.43 -12.72 29.16
CA PRO A 626 -25.18 -12.24 30.55
C PRO A 626 -25.43 -13.28 31.64
N ASP A 627 -26.33 -14.23 31.40
CA ASP A 627 -26.70 -15.27 32.33
C ASP A 627 -26.33 -16.68 31.84
N ALA A 628 -25.37 -16.77 30.93
CA ALA A 628 -24.93 -18.03 30.36
C ALA A 628 -24.18 -18.88 31.40
N VAL A 629 -24.72 -20.04 31.69
CA VAL A 629 -24.14 -21.03 32.60
C VAL A 629 -23.56 -22.19 31.78
N PHE A 630 -22.28 -22.48 31.97
CA PHE A 630 -21.60 -23.52 31.23
C PHE A 630 -21.26 -24.72 32.12
N ARG A 631 -21.93 -25.88 31.87
CA ARG A 631 -21.67 -27.10 32.60
C ARG A 631 -20.80 -28.09 31.82
N LYS A 632 -21.07 -28.22 30.52
CA LYS A 632 -20.32 -29.11 29.61
C LYS A 632 -19.46 -28.28 28.67
N ILE A 633 -18.15 -28.30 28.86
CA ILE A 633 -17.20 -27.50 28.10
C ILE A 633 -16.32 -28.42 27.24
N LEU A 634 -16.23 -28.11 25.94
CA LEU A 634 -15.35 -28.75 24.99
C LEU A 634 -14.11 -27.88 24.73
N VAL A 635 -12.93 -28.46 24.84
CA VAL A 635 -11.66 -27.80 24.58
C VAL A 635 -10.87 -28.60 23.53
N PRO A 636 -11.03 -28.29 22.23
CA PRO A 636 -10.19 -28.87 21.19
C PRO A 636 -8.73 -28.45 21.36
N LEU A 637 -7.82 -29.42 21.41
CA LEU A 637 -6.41 -29.19 21.70
C LEU A 637 -5.50 -29.82 20.62
N ALA A 638 -4.54 -29.00 20.17
CA ALA A 638 -3.41 -29.45 19.35
C ALA A 638 -2.05 -29.22 20.05
N GLY A 639 -2.10 -28.97 21.38
CA GLY A 639 -0.93 -28.60 22.18
C GLY A 639 -0.58 -27.11 22.15
N GLY A 640 0.55 -26.75 22.79
CA GLY A 640 1.10 -25.40 22.79
C GLY A 640 0.46 -24.40 23.78
N PRO A 641 0.99 -23.14 23.84
CA PRO A 641 0.60 -22.17 24.86
C PRO A 641 -0.84 -21.69 24.78
N ASN A 642 -1.43 -21.66 23.57
CA ASN A 642 -2.83 -21.30 23.38
C ASN A 642 -3.76 -22.38 23.93
N GLY A 643 -3.38 -23.66 23.78
CA GLY A 643 -4.09 -24.79 24.39
C GLY A 643 -4.03 -24.75 25.93
N ALA A 644 -2.88 -24.37 26.49
CA ALA A 644 -2.75 -24.18 27.93
C ALA A 644 -3.67 -23.07 28.48
N LEU A 645 -3.76 -21.93 27.75
CA LEU A 645 -4.68 -20.85 28.10
C LEU A 645 -6.14 -21.26 27.92
N ALA A 646 -6.45 -22.08 26.90
CA ALA A 646 -7.81 -22.60 26.68
C ALA A 646 -8.28 -23.49 27.85
N LEU A 647 -7.41 -24.38 28.36
CA LEU A 647 -7.71 -25.18 29.55
C LEU A 647 -7.94 -24.33 30.79
N GLU A 648 -7.12 -23.29 31.01
CA GLU A 648 -7.29 -22.34 32.11
C GLU A 648 -8.64 -21.62 32.02
N MET A 649 -8.97 -21.07 30.85
CA MET A 649 -10.24 -20.36 30.63
C MET A 649 -11.45 -21.28 30.79
N ALA A 650 -11.39 -22.51 30.29
CA ALA A 650 -12.44 -23.48 30.47
C ALA A 650 -12.68 -23.80 31.96
N SER A 651 -11.61 -23.91 32.74
CA SER A 651 -11.72 -24.15 34.19
C SER A 651 -12.37 -22.99 34.95
N ILE A 652 -12.11 -21.75 34.51
CA ILE A 652 -12.63 -20.52 35.14
C ILE A 652 -14.12 -20.29 34.75
N LEU A 653 -14.46 -20.53 33.48
CA LEU A 653 -15.80 -20.27 32.96
C LEU A 653 -16.82 -21.36 33.32
N ARG A 654 -16.38 -22.44 33.95
CA ARG A 654 -17.26 -23.51 34.42
C ARG A 654 -18.04 -23.09 35.65
N GLU A 655 -19.35 -23.45 35.70
CA GLU A 655 -20.21 -23.20 36.83
C GLU A 655 -19.68 -23.81 38.15
N GLU A 656 -19.69 -23.03 39.20
CA GLU A 656 -19.40 -23.53 40.56
C GLU A 656 -20.49 -24.55 41.00
N GLY A 657 -20.07 -25.73 41.39
CA GLY A 657 -21.02 -26.83 41.76
C GLY A 657 -21.31 -27.84 40.68
N ALA A 658 -20.78 -27.66 39.46
CA ALA A 658 -20.90 -28.66 38.38
C ALA A 658 -19.86 -29.82 38.48
N ASP A 659 -19.57 -30.29 39.71
CA ASP A 659 -18.47 -31.23 39.99
C ASP A 659 -18.61 -32.60 39.32
N GLN A 660 -19.81 -32.96 38.82
CA GLN A 660 -20.04 -34.24 38.17
C GLN A 660 -19.82 -34.27 36.65
N THR A 661 -19.64 -33.12 35.97
CA THR A 661 -19.41 -33.04 34.51
C THR A 661 -18.02 -32.56 34.18
N PRO A 662 -17.09 -33.39 33.72
CA PRO A 662 -15.72 -33.00 33.43
C PRO A 662 -15.64 -32.11 32.17
N ILE A 663 -14.65 -31.21 32.12
CA ILE A 663 -14.24 -30.47 30.92
C ILE A 663 -13.58 -31.48 29.97
N THR A 664 -14.06 -31.55 28.73
CA THR A 664 -13.53 -32.51 27.76
C THR A 664 -12.44 -31.87 26.92
N ALA A 665 -11.21 -32.32 27.11
CA ALA A 665 -10.05 -31.99 26.29
C ALA A 665 -10.02 -32.94 25.07
N LEU A 666 -10.40 -32.40 23.90
CA LEU A 666 -10.55 -33.18 22.67
C LEU A 666 -9.30 -33.04 21.78
N ASN A 667 -8.72 -34.19 21.42
CA ASN A 667 -7.69 -34.26 20.38
C ASN A 667 -8.27 -34.88 19.11
N ILE A 668 -7.99 -34.30 17.95
CA ILE A 668 -8.27 -34.92 16.66
C ILE A 668 -6.97 -35.45 16.08
N ASP A 669 -6.85 -36.75 16.00
CA ASP A 669 -5.69 -37.41 15.39
C ASP A 669 -5.82 -37.41 13.87
N THR A 670 -4.96 -36.61 13.23
CA THR A 670 -4.83 -36.54 11.78
C THR A 670 -3.57 -37.27 11.28
N GLY A 671 -3.07 -38.28 12.05
CA GLY A 671 -1.82 -38.98 11.78
C GLY A 671 -0.58 -38.37 12.45
N ARG A 672 -0.75 -37.35 13.31
CA ARG A 672 0.29 -36.83 14.20
C ARG A 672 -0.11 -37.16 15.63
N HIS A 673 0.47 -38.20 16.18
CA HIS A 673 0.25 -38.57 17.56
C HIS A 673 0.75 -37.48 18.51
N VAL A 674 -0.16 -36.73 19.11
CA VAL A 674 0.09 -35.83 20.24
C VAL A 674 -0.43 -36.54 21.48
N ASP A 675 0.44 -36.81 22.45
CA ASP A 675 0.05 -37.33 23.77
C ASP A 675 -0.70 -36.23 24.53
N ILE A 676 -2.01 -36.17 24.33
CA ILE A 676 -2.87 -35.13 24.89
C ILE A 676 -3.04 -35.31 26.41
N GLU A 677 -2.99 -36.54 26.90
CA GLU A 677 -3.13 -36.84 28.32
C GLU A 677 -1.96 -36.27 29.10
N ARG A 678 -0.75 -36.53 28.63
CA ARG A 678 0.47 -35.96 29.19
C ARG A 678 0.47 -34.41 29.09
N PHE A 679 0.03 -33.85 27.98
CA PHE A 679 -0.07 -32.40 27.82
C PHE A 679 -1.02 -31.79 28.86
N VAL A 680 -2.22 -32.35 29.04
CA VAL A 680 -3.20 -31.91 30.03
C VAL A 680 -2.62 -32.01 31.45
N ASP A 681 -1.97 -33.14 31.80
CA ASP A 681 -1.38 -33.37 33.11
C ASP A 681 -0.28 -32.30 33.42
N GLU A 682 0.61 -32.03 32.47
CA GLU A 682 1.67 -31.04 32.60
C GLU A 682 1.07 -29.62 32.77
N GLN A 683 0.03 -29.25 31.97
CA GLN A 683 -0.55 -27.89 32.06
C GLN A 683 -1.39 -27.71 33.31
N VAL A 684 -2.14 -28.71 33.71
CA VAL A 684 -2.95 -28.71 34.96
C VAL A 684 -2.05 -28.54 36.16
N ALA A 685 -0.96 -29.32 36.26
CA ALA A 685 0.03 -29.19 37.31
C ALA A 685 0.71 -27.82 37.34
N LYS A 686 1.12 -27.29 36.16
CA LYS A 686 1.78 -25.99 36.03
C LYS A 686 0.88 -24.81 36.44
N LYS A 687 -0.42 -24.90 36.17
CA LYS A 687 -1.41 -23.86 36.45
C LYS A 687 -2.11 -24.04 37.79
N GLY A 688 -1.83 -25.10 38.55
CA GLY A 688 -2.46 -25.41 39.84
C GLY A 688 -3.95 -25.74 39.73
N LEU A 689 -4.38 -26.31 38.58
CA LEU A 689 -5.77 -26.71 38.34
C LEU A 689 -6.04 -28.11 38.90
N ASP A 690 -7.31 -28.40 39.21
CA ASP A 690 -7.70 -29.74 39.65
C ASP A 690 -7.81 -30.73 38.48
N ARG A 691 -6.97 -31.75 38.43
CA ARG A 691 -6.95 -32.78 37.36
C ARG A 691 -8.28 -33.50 37.20
N ARG A 692 -9.03 -33.69 38.28
CA ARG A 692 -10.32 -34.41 38.27
C ARG A 692 -11.39 -33.67 37.44
N ARG A 693 -11.20 -32.39 37.16
CA ARG A 693 -12.12 -31.60 36.34
C ARG A 693 -11.97 -31.84 34.85
N PHE A 694 -10.92 -32.53 34.41
CA PHE A 694 -10.59 -32.72 32.99
C PHE A 694 -10.66 -34.21 32.59
N THR A 695 -11.30 -34.45 31.43
CA THR A 695 -11.30 -35.76 30.74
C THR A 695 -10.67 -35.57 29.37
N THR A 696 -9.81 -36.46 28.98
CA THR A 696 -9.18 -36.49 27.66
C THR A 696 -9.92 -37.43 26.71
N ARG A 697 -10.14 -37.01 25.47
CA ARG A 697 -10.74 -37.80 24.41
C ARG A 697 -9.99 -37.60 23.10
N THR A 698 -9.67 -38.64 22.39
CA THR A 698 -9.05 -38.60 21.07
C THR A 698 -10.01 -39.22 20.05
N ILE A 699 -10.17 -38.52 18.91
CA ILE A 699 -10.99 -38.96 17.77
C ILE A 699 -10.09 -38.99 16.52
N GLU A 700 -10.11 -40.08 15.78
CA GLU A 700 -9.46 -40.17 14.48
C GLU A 700 -10.41 -39.59 13.42
N ALA A 701 -9.99 -38.54 12.73
CA ALA A 701 -10.77 -37.96 11.66
C ALA A 701 -9.85 -37.28 10.61
N SER A 702 -10.24 -37.40 9.34
CA SER A 702 -9.55 -36.77 8.22
C SER A 702 -9.81 -35.24 8.15
N ASP A 703 -10.99 -34.79 8.59
CA ASP A 703 -11.37 -33.41 8.70
C ASP A 703 -11.59 -32.99 10.17
N PRO A 704 -10.64 -32.27 10.78
CA PRO A 704 -10.75 -31.86 12.18
C PRO A 704 -11.88 -30.84 12.42
N ILE A 705 -12.29 -30.08 11.41
CA ILE A 705 -13.33 -29.05 11.58
C ILE A 705 -14.68 -29.70 11.75
N GLU A 706 -15.05 -30.64 10.86
CA GLU A 706 -16.30 -31.36 10.93
C GLU A 706 -16.39 -32.21 12.20
N ALA A 707 -15.29 -32.86 12.60
CA ALA A 707 -15.25 -33.66 13.81
C ALA A 707 -15.50 -32.80 15.06
N ILE A 708 -14.87 -31.63 15.15
CA ILE A 708 -15.07 -30.73 16.31
C ILE A 708 -16.49 -30.14 16.30
N LEU A 709 -17.01 -29.72 15.15
CA LEU A 709 -18.38 -29.20 15.03
C LEU A 709 -19.42 -30.26 15.47
N THR A 710 -19.30 -31.48 15.02
CA THR A 710 -20.21 -32.59 15.39
C THR A 710 -20.16 -32.86 16.90
N GLU A 711 -18.96 -32.95 17.47
CA GLU A 711 -18.81 -33.16 18.91
C GLU A 711 -19.36 -31.97 19.73
N SER A 712 -19.18 -30.71 19.22
CA SER A 712 -19.60 -29.50 19.92
C SER A 712 -21.10 -29.41 20.16
N GLU A 713 -21.93 -30.14 19.41
CA GLU A 713 -23.38 -30.16 19.62
C GLU A 713 -23.79 -30.70 21.00
N ASN A 714 -22.97 -31.54 21.59
CA ASN A 714 -23.20 -32.15 22.92
C ASN A 714 -22.72 -31.28 24.09
N PHE A 715 -22.19 -30.09 23.82
CA PHE A 715 -21.59 -29.20 24.81
C PHE A 715 -22.27 -27.83 24.85
N ASP A 716 -22.10 -27.14 25.96
CA ASP A 716 -22.68 -25.81 26.20
C ASP A 716 -21.73 -24.69 25.73
N LEU A 717 -20.42 -24.96 25.76
CA LEU A 717 -19.37 -24.02 25.41
C LEU A 717 -18.23 -24.73 24.68
N VAL A 718 -17.67 -24.06 23.67
CA VAL A 718 -16.44 -24.48 23.00
C VAL A 718 -15.33 -23.47 23.26
N VAL A 719 -14.17 -23.92 23.77
CA VAL A 719 -13.00 -23.05 24.02
C VAL A 719 -11.87 -23.44 23.09
N LEU A 720 -11.49 -22.51 22.20
CA LEU A 720 -10.54 -22.71 21.12
C LEU A 720 -9.25 -21.91 21.32
N GLY A 721 -8.11 -22.57 21.23
CA GLY A 721 -6.82 -21.87 21.12
C GLY A 721 -6.51 -21.43 19.69
N THR A 722 -6.04 -20.21 19.46
CA THR A 722 -5.60 -19.75 18.12
C THR A 722 -4.42 -20.58 17.62
N THR A 723 -4.31 -20.80 16.29
CA THR A 723 -3.19 -21.54 15.69
C THR A 723 -1.96 -20.65 15.50
N GLN A 724 -0.78 -21.11 15.95
CA GLN A 724 0.52 -20.49 15.64
C GLN A 724 1.03 -21.03 14.28
N LYS A 725 0.61 -20.46 13.16
CA LYS A 725 1.17 -20.84 11.85
C LYS A 725 2.06 -19.73 11.30
N SER A 726 3.14 -20.12 10.57
CA SER A 726 3.97 -19.20 9.83
C SER A 726 3.13 -18.44 8.79
N ILE A 727 3.49 -17.18 8.54
CA ILE A 727 2.83 -16.26 7.59
C ILE A 727 2.62 -16.92 6.23
N LEU A 728 3.59 -17.66 5.73
CA LEU A 728 3.52 -18.38 4.44
C LEU A 728 2.44 -19.47 4.36
N ARG A 729 2.09 -20.11 5.48
CA ARG A 729 1.05 -21.15 5.52
C ARG A 729 -0.36 -20.60 5.77
N GLN A 730 -0.49 -19.38 6.25
CA GLN A 730 -1.77 -18.66 6.35
C GLN A 730 -2.33 -18.28 4.98
N PHE A 731 -1.49 -18.23 3.92
CA PHE A 731 -1.91 -17.87 2.56
C PHE A 731 -2.83 -18.87 1.88
N ALA A 732 -2.88 -20.13 2.34
CA ALA A 732 -3.52 -21.21 1.59
C ALA A 732 -4.82 -21.79 2.20
N ARG A 733 -5.10 -21.62 3.51
CA ARG A 733 -6.28 -22.19 4.19
C ARG A 733 -6.69 -21.38 5.42
N ARG A 734 -8.00 -21.33 5.73
CA ARG A 734 -8.58 -20.80 6.98
C ARG A 734 -7.91 -21.41 8.20
N SER A 735 -7.81 -20.65 9.30
CA SER A 735 -7.42 -21.26 10.56
C SER A 735 -8.59 -22.10 11.11
N ILE A 736 -8.30 -23.26 11.62
CA ILE A 736 -9.30 -24.20 12.16
C ILE A 736 -10.18 -23.54 13.25
N PRO A 737 -9.62 -22.79 14.24
CA PRO A 737 -10.43 -22.13 15.27
C PRO A 737 -11.42 -21.10 14.74
N GLU A 738 -11.01 -20.33 13.73
CA GLU A 738 -11.85 -19.29 13.11
C GLU A 738 -13.02 -19.91 12.34
N GLU A 739 -12.77 -20.99 11.61
CA GLU A 739 -13.81 -21.67 10.86
C GLU A 739 -14.81 -22.38 11.78
N ILE A 740 -14.33 -23.01 12.85
CA ILE A 740 -15.19 -23.61 13.86
C ILE A 740 -16.04 -22.52 14.53
N ALA A 741 -15.45 -21.40 14.93
CA ALA A 741 -16.18 -20.34 15.57
C ALA A 741 -17.23 -19.68 14.66
N HIS A 742 -17.00 -19.63 13.35
CA HIS A 742 -18.00 -19.16 12.38
C HIS A 742 -19.16 -20.13 12.19
N ARG A 743 -18.87 -21.43 12.11
CA ARG A 743 -19.87 -22.47 11.79
C ARG A 743 -20.60 -23.00 13.02
N SER A 744 -20.02 -22.85 14.21
CA SER A 744 -20.63 -23.31 15.46
C SER A 744 -21.82 -22.43 15.85
N ASN A 745 -22.95 -23.08 16.16
CA ASN A 745 -24.12 -22.43 16.75
C ASN A 745 -24.07 -22.36 18.30
N LYS A 746 -22.96 -22.81 18.89
CA LYS A 746 -22.74 -22.80 20.34
C LYS A 746 -21.94 -21.57 20.77
N PRO A 747 -22.12 -21.09 21.99
CA PRO A 747 -21.21 -20.13 22.61
C PRO A 747 -19.76 -20.60 22.42
N THR A 748 -18.90 -19.67 21.99
CA THR A 748 -17.51 -20.02 21.65
C THR A 748 -16.56 -18.97 22.24
N VAL A 749 -15.49 -19.46 22.84
CA VAL A 749 -14.39 -18.64 23.37
C VAL A 749 -13.14 -18.93 22.60
N ILE A 750 -12.53 -17.89 22.02
CA ILE A 750 -11.25 -18.00 21.33
C ILE A 750 -10.18 -17.37 22.19
N VAL A 751 -9.07 -18.07 22.43
CA VAL A 751 -7.99 -17.55 23.26
C VAL A 751 -6.65 -17.54 22.52
N LYS A 752 -5.86 -16.48 22.82
CA LYS A 752 -4.48 -16.33 22.38
C LYS A 752 -3.59 -16.00 23.57
N ALA A 753 -2.60 -16.85 23.85
CA ALA A 753 -1.60 -16.61 24.86
C ALA A 753 -0.49 -15.67 24.36
N ASN A 754 -0.01 -14.79 25.24
CA ASN A 754 1.17 -13.98 25.01
C ASN A 754 2.45 -14.81 25.21
N VAL A 755 3.16 -15.10 24.14
CA VAL A 755 4.36 -15.99 24.15
C VAL A 755 5.68 -15.24 24.08
N GLY A 756 5.67 -13.91 24.20
CA GLY A 756 6.88 -13.07 24.23
C GLY A 756 7.64 -12.97 22.90
N MET A 757 8.74 -12.19 22.91
CA MET A 757 9.49 -11.81 21.68
C MET A 757 10.18 -12.97 20.94
N ARG A 758 10.50 -14.10 21.61
CA ARG A 758 11.11 -15.30 20.98
C ARG A 758 10.17 -16.01 20.01
N SER A 759 8.85 -15.90 20.18
CA SER A 759 7.89 -16.49 19.26
C SER A 759 7.66 -15.63 18.02
N TRP A 760 7.91 -14.32 18.11
CA TRP A 760 7.83 -13.41 16.98
C TRP A 760 8.87 -13.74 15.88
N LEU A 761 10.10 -14.05 16.28
CA LEU A 761 11.16 -14.49 15.36
C LEU A 761 10.87 -15.83 14.69
N LYS A 762 10.23 -16.78 15.39
CA LYS A 762 9.82 -18.06 14.79
C LYS A 762 8.67 -17.96 13.78
N ARG A 763 7.97 -16.82 13.70
CA ARG A 763 6.91 -16.59 12.69
C ARG A 763 7.47 -16.21 11.31
N TRP A 764 8.72 -15.77 11.25
CA TRP A 764 9.38 -15.34 10.01
C TRP A 764 10.25 -16.43 9.37
N ILE A 765 10.52 -17.50 10.11
CA ILE A 765 11.21 -18.71 9.68
C ILE A 765 10.20 -19.87 9.64
#